data_a25f648afc9159a6684bca24a5140627
#
_entry.id   a25f648afc9159a6684bca24a5140627
#
_cell.length_a   1.000
_cell.length_b   1.000
_cell.length_c   1.000
_cell.angle_alpha   90.00
_cell.angle_beta   90.00
_cell.angle_gamma   90.00
#
_symmetry.space_group_name_H-M   'P 1'
#
loop_
_entity.id
_entity.type
_entity.pdbx_description
1 polymer ?
#
loop_
_entity_poly.entity_id
_entity_poly.type
_entity_poly.pdbx_seq_one_letter_code
_entity_poly.pdbx_strand_id
1 'polypeptide(L)'
;MTKKLNPTEKMDVVEILQDLENYRPRRRGWTWRKKVENLQMGGHTFKDCAEPLENSIGIPAAVQYFENLDPQPQEVITTEIASGRFEDDIRRMRMTAWHGADHIMVIRTAGQSHYDGLIEGSPQGIGGVPITRKQVRAHRKALDMIEDEVGRPINYHSYVSGVAGPDIAVMFAEEGVNGAHQDPQYNVLYRNVNMVRSFIDAAESKKIMAWADMAQIDGAHNANATARDAWKVMPELIVQHGLNSIFSHKVGMKKDMICLSTVPPTAAPIPCMRYDLPYAVALREFFTEYRMRAQQNTKYVTSSSREATVTHVMNMMISKLTSADIQSTITPDEGRNVPWHMYNIEACDTAKQSLVGMDGLMDMVELKDEGFLRDKVRELQERAVLYLEEMLEVGGYFEAVEKGFFVDSGEYPEKNGDGIARQVDGGVGAGTVYKRDEDYMAPVTAHFGNNNIEQYGATNPSDLIGGSTLEDPDKIIYIDELDDMDNAAARMEETKEFRNTNMIKPEVEWLADGTVVVELFLPTEPRVAQAAALEFAKHMNLQDPEVVHIEVLHGAEGSRIQVKGKIDFQVDISKIEIPEEPEIFSNEQLWEAIEKNPLKVVAATVGEDEHSVGLREVIDIKHGGIEKWGVEVEYLGTSCPIEKLVDAAIELNADAILASTIISHDDIHYKNMKRLHDYATEKGVREKLVICAGGTQVTPELAVKNGMDAGFGRGTKGVHVATLMVKRRDEIQGL
;
A
#
# COMPACT_ATOMS: atom_id res chain seq x y z
N MET A 1 18.13 -12.49 20.69
CA MET A 1 17.97 -12.49 19.21
C MET A 1 16.51 -12.74 18.94
N THR A 2 15.88 -11.88 18.14
CA THR A 2 14.52 -12.12 17.67
C THR A 2 14.50 -13.41 16.83
N LYS A 3 13.47 -14.21 16.98
CA LYS A 3 13.26 -15.41 16.16
C LYS A 3 13.10 -14.98 14.70
N LYS A 4 13.88 -15.58 13.80
CA LYS A 4 13.75 -15.30 12.37
C LYS A 4 12.40 -15.85 11.88
N LEU A 5 11.60 -14.99 11.20
CA LEU A 5 10.35 -15.41 10.61
C LEU A 5 10.60 -16.36 9.42
N ASN A 6 9.72 -17.34 9.28
CA ASN A 6 9.67 -18.17 8.10
C ASN A 6 8.65 -17.56 7.11
N PRO A 7 9.02 -17.29 5.85
CA PRO A 7 8.10 -16.69 4.88
C PRO A 7 6.86 -17.54 4.59
N THR A 8 6.92 -18.85 4.82
CA THR A 8 5.78 -19.76 4.61
C THR A 8 4.88 -19.97 5.84
N GLU A 9 5.25 -19.36 6.98
CA GLU A 9 4.51 -19.51 8.22
C GLU A 9 3.83 -18.18 8.62
N LYS A 10 2.61 -18.27 9.12
CA LYS A 10 1.93 -17.11 9.70
C LYS A 10 2.69 -16.59 10.92
N MET A 11 2.71 -15.27 11.09
CA MET A 11 3.26 -14.66 12.30
C MET A 11 2.36 -14.97 13.49
N ASP A 12 2.94 -15.43 14.58
CA ASP A 12 2.20 -15.69 15.82
C ASP A 12 2.09 -14.39 16.64
N VAL A 13 0.92 -13.77 16.57
CA VAL A 13 0.61 -12.54 17.30
C VAL A 13 0.59 -12.78 18.80
N VAL A 14 0.18 -13.96 19.26
CA VAL A 14 0.22 -14.32 20.70
C VAL A 14 1.65 -14.37 21.22
N GLU A 15 2.59 -14.92 20.43
CA GLU A 15 4.03 -14.91 20.76
C GLU A 15 4.58 -13.47 20.84
N ILE A 16 4.11 -12.57 19.98
CA ILE A 16 4.53 -11.16 20.01
C ILE A 16 4.08 -10.49 21.30
N LEU A 17 2.84 -10.73 21.74
CA LEU A 17 2.29 -10.15 22.97
C LEU A 17 2.94 -10.72 24.25
N GLN A 18 3.57 -11.91 24.17
CA GLN A 18 4.29 -12.48 25.30
C GLN A 18 5.64 -11.77 25.49
N ASP A 19 6.07 -11.67 26.74
CA ASP A 19 7.39 -11.17 27.12
C ASP A 19 7.73 -9.76 26.59
N LEU A 20 6.72 -8.90 26.45
CA LEU A 20 6.92 -7.53 26.00
C LEU A 20 7.71 -6.68 26.99
N GLU A 21 7.61 -6.96 28.27
CA GLU A 21 8.34 -6.22 29.33
C GLU A 21 9.87 -6.31 29.15
N ASN A 22 10.37 -7.43 28.71
CA ASN A 22 11.80 -7.66 28.49
C ASN A 22 12.27 -7.24 27.08
N TYR A 23 11.35 -6.93 26.19
CA TYR A 23 11.68 -6.50 24.85
C TYR A 23 12.28 -5.09 24.86
N ARG A 24 13.29 -4.89 24.03
CA ARG A 24 13.91 -3.56 23.77
C ARG A 24 14.05 -3.37 22.27
N PRO A 25 13.67 -2.22 21.72
CA PRO A 25 13.79 -1.94 20.28
C PRO A 25 15.26 -1.97 19.85
N ARG A 26 15.53 -2.52 18.66
CA ARG A 26 16.89 -2.63 18.14
C ARG A 26 17.53 -1.28 17.82
N ARG A 27 16.72 -0.32 17.40
CA ARG A 27 17.16 1.01 17.05
C ARG A 27 16.13 2.06 17.42
N ARG A 28 16.62 3.26 17.60
CA ARG A 28 15.87 4.51 17.62
C ARG A 28 16.24 5.29 16.35
N GLY A 29 15.51 6.32 16.06
CA GLY A 29 15.79 7.19 14.95
C GLY A 29 15.34 6.66 13.59
N TRP A 30 15.33 7.54 12.63
CA TRP A 30 14.88 7.31 11.27
C TRP A 30 15.98 6.69 10.41
N THR A 31 15.60 5.86 9.47
CA THR A 31 16.52 5.29 8.47
C THR A 31 16.07 5.66 7.07
N TRP A 32 16.95 6.36 6.36
CA TRP A 32 16.77 6.66 4.94
C TRP A 32 17.22 5.47 4.10
N ARG A 33 16.59 5.27 2.95
CA ARG A 33 17.10 4.36 1.94
C ARG A 33 18.43 4.88 1.41
N LYS A 34 19.36 3.98 1.21
CA LYS A 34 20.65 4.32 0.58
C LYS A 34 20.43 4.46 -0.92
N LYS A 35 20.95 5.55 -1.47
CA LYS A 35 21.00 5.73 -2.93
C LYS A 35 21.88 4.63 -3.52
N VAL A 36 21.36 3.92 -4.51
CA VAL A 36 22.17 3.01 -5.33
C VAL A 36 22.82 3.85 -6.42
N GLU A 37 24.13 4.03 -6.29
CA GLU A 37 24.91 4.75 -7.31
C GLU A 37 25.36 3.78 -8.40
N ASN A 38 25.40 4.28 -9.64
CA ASN A 38 25.93 3.53 -10.78
C ASN A 38 25.19 2.22 -11.07
N LEU A 39 23.88 2.29 -11.19
CA LEU A 39 23.07 1.18 -11.67
C LEU A 39 23.57 0.76 -13.06
N GLN A 40 24.21 -0.40 -13.14
CA GLN A 40 24.70 -0.95 -14.39
C GLN A 40 23.94 -2.23 -14.71
N MET A 41 23.27 -2.21 -15.87
CA MET A 41 22.68 -3.41 -16.41
C MET A 41 23.76 -4.29 -17.01
N GLY A 42 23.99 -5.48 -16.45
CA GLY A 42 24.90 -6.46 -17.01
C GLY A 42 24.39 -7.04 -18.33
N GLY A 43 25.28 -7.69 -19.07
CA GLY A 43 24.85 -8.47 -20.24
C GLY A 43 24.01 -9.67 -19.79
N HIS A 44 22.79 -9.77 -20.34
CA HIS A 44 21.84 -10.82 -19.96
C HIS A 44 20.96 -11.23 -21.12
N THR A 45 20.41 -12.41 -21.06
CA THR A 45 19.36 -12.82 -21.97
C THR A 45 18.01 -12.31 -21.46
N PHE A 46 17.09 -12.09 -22.37
CA PHE A 46 15.79 -11.51 -22.05
C PHE A 46 15.01 -12.30 -20.98
N LYS A 47 15.15 -13.62 -20.96
CA LYS A 47 14.40 -14.49 -20.02
C LYS A 47 15.14 -14.77 -18.71
N ASP A 48 16.42 -14.51 -18.67
CA ASP A 48 17.26 -14.76 -17.49
C ASP A 48 17.76 -13.42 -16.93
N CYS A 49 16.87 -12.40 -16.94
CA CYS A 49 17.26 -11.05 -16.53
C CYS A 49 17.45 -10.90 -15.02
N ALA A 50 16.94 -11.82 -14.20
CA ALA A 50 17.02 -11.70 -12.76
C ALA A 50 18.46 -11.70 -12.25
N GLU A 51 19.28 -12.66 -12.65
CA GLU A 51 20.66 -12.78 -12.18
C GLU A 51 21.56 -11.59 -12.59
N PRO A 52 21.58 -11.15 -13.86
CA PRO A 52 22.34 -9.97 -14.24
C PRO A 52 21.89 -8.69 -13.56
N LEU A 53 20.60 -8.49 -13.37
CA LEU A 53 20.07 -7.35 -12.66
C LEU A 53 20.46 -7.40 -11.18
N GLU A 54 20.35 -8.56 -10.56
CA GLU A 54 20.77 -8.82 -9.18
C GLU A 54 22.22 -8.40 -8.95
N ASN A 55 23.12 -8.83 -9.83
CA ASN A 55 24.54 -8.50 -9.77
C ASN A 55 24.83 -7.02 -10.09
N SER A 56 24.02 -6.38 -10.91
CA SER A 56 24.24 -5.01 -11.38
C SER A 56 23.79 -3.93 -10.40
N ILE A 57 22.71 -4.16 -9.68
CA ILE A 57 22.06 -3.13 -8.85
C ILE A 57 22.28 -3.30 -7.35
N GLY A 58 23.05 -4.29 -6.93
CA GLY A 58 23.35 -4.52 -5.52
C GLY A 58 22.09 -4.73 -4.69
N ILE A 59 21.29 -5.68 -5.09
CA ILE A 59 19.93 -5.92 -4.59
C ILE A 59 19.88 -6.16 -3.10
N PRO A 60 18.86 -5.62 -2.40
CA PRO A 60 18.64 -5.85 -1.00
C PRO A 60 18.44 -7.32 -0.64
N ALA A 61 18.73 -7.67 0.61
CA ALA A 61 18.62 -9.02 1.14
C ALA A 61 17.24 -9.67 0.99
N ALA A 62 16.20 -8.89 0.75
CA ALA A 62 14.85 -9.39 0.44
C ALA A 62 14.83 -10.41 -0.70
N VAL A 63 15.68 -10.23 -1.71
CA VAL A 63 15.81 -11.17 -2.83
C VAL A 63 16.17 -12.59 -2.37
N GLN A 64 16.93 -12.70 -1.30
CA GLN A 64 17.34 -14.01 -0.76
C GLN A 64 16.15 -14.86 -0.28
N TYR A 65 15.03 -14.22 0.06
CA TYR A 65 13.82 -14.91 0.50
C TYR A 65 12.92 -15.32 -0.68
N PHE A 66 12.92 -14.52 -1.74
CA PHE A 66 11.95 -14.67 -2.83
C PHE A 66 12.53 -15.34 -4.08
N GLU A 67 13.83 -15.55 -4.12
CA GLU A 67 14.55 -16.07 -5.31
C GLU A 67 14.26 -15.28 -6.60
N ASN A 68 13.81 -14.02 -6.45
CA ASN A 68 13.44 -13.12 -7.54
C ASN A 68 14.13 -11.78 -7.37
N LEU A 69 14.35 -11.11 -8.48
CA LEU A 69 14.79 -9.73 -8.49
C LEU A 69 13.69 -8.82 -7.91
N ASP A 70 14.02 -8.10 -6.85
CA ASP A 70 13.13 -7.14 -6.21
C ASP A 70 13.82 -5.78 -6.05
N PRO A 71 14.00 -5.00 -7.13
CA PRO A 71 14.62 -3.70 -7.07
C PRO A 71 13.77 -2.75 -6.22
N GLN A 72 14.46 -1.99 -5.36
CA GLN A 72 13.81 -1.03 -4.48
C GLN A 72 14.08 0.39 -4.97
N PRO A 73 13.08 1.30 -4.99
CA PRO A 73 13.30 2.70 -5.35
C PRO A 73 14.14 3.41 -4.28
N GLN A 74 14.62 4.60 -4.60
CA GLN A 74 15.39 5.41 -3.64
C GLN A 74 14.51 6.07 -2.60
N GLU A 75 13.29 6.40 -2.97
CA GLU A 75 12.30 6.99 -2.08
C GLU A 75 11.84 5.98 -1.03
N VAL A 76 11.64 6.46 0.18
CA VAL A 76 11.02 5.68 1.25
C VAL A 76 9.53 5.54 0.94
N ILE A 77 9.04 4.32 0.73
CA ILE A 77 7.61 4.08 0.48
C ILE A 77 6.89 3.98 1.82
N THR A 78 5.90 4.85 2.02
CA THR A 78 5.03 4.85 3.18
C THR A 78 3.72 4.18 2.87
N THR A 79 3.25 3.31 3.77
CA THR A 79 1.85 2.88 3.81
C THR A 79 1.18 3.35 5.10
N GLU A 80 -0.10 3.67 5.01
CA GLU A 80 -0.93 4.03 6.16
C GLU A 80 -1.78 2.85 6.58
N ILE A 81 -1.76 2.52 7.86
CA ILE A 81 -2.52 1.44 8.45
C ILE A 81 -3.40 2.03 9.55
N ALA A 82 -4.69 1.87 9.42
CA ALA A 82 -5.69 2.44 10.31
C ALA A 82 -6.76 1.41 10.72
N SER A 83 -6.37 0.15 10.96
CA SER A 83 -7.34 -0.90 11.28
C SER A 83 -7.99 -0.72 12.66
N GLY A 84 -7.30 -0.04 13.56
CA GLY A 84 -7.71 0.08 14.95
C GLY A 84 -7.52 -1.21 15.76
N ARG A 85 -7.01 -2.28 15.16
CA ARG A 85 -6.80 -3.59 15.79
C ARG A 85 -5.36 -4.05 15.62
N PHE A 86 -4.71 -4.30 16.72
CA PHE A 86 -3.30 -4.67 16.79
C PHE A 86 -2.96 -5.91 15.95
N GLU A 87 -3.76 -6.95 16.06
CA GLU A 87 -3.59 -8.22 15.37
C GLU A 87 -3.72 -8.11 13.86
N ASP A 88 -4.55 -7.20 13.39
CA ASP A 88 -4.71 -6.87 11.97
C ASP A 88 -3.57 -5.99 11.47
N ASP A 89 -3.19 -4.98 12.25
CA ASP A 89 -2.07 -4.09 11.92
C ASP A 89 -0.78 -4.89 11.67
N ILE A 90 -0.46 -5.86 12.51
CA ILE A 90 0.74 -6.71 12.36
C ILE A 90 0.73 -7.49 11.05
N ARG A 91 -0.40 -8.05 10.67
CA ARG A 91 -0.52 -8.77 9.40
C ARG A 91 -0.34 -7.84 8.21
N ARG A 92 -0.95 -6.65 8.27
CA ARG A 92 -0.80 -5.61 7.24
C ARG A 92 0.63 -5.12 7.14
N MET A 93 1.30 -4.87 8.26
CA MET A 93 2.72 -4.49 8.30
C MET A 93 3.60 -5.49 7.57
N ARG A 94 3.40 -6.79 7.83
CA ARG A 94 4.18 -7.84 7.19
C ARG A 94 3.94 -7.89 5.68
N MET A 95 2.67 -7.92 5.26
CA MET A 95 2.30 -7.97 3.85
C MET A 95 2.81 -6.75 3.08
N THR A 96 2.62 -5.55 3.62
CA THR A 96 3.05 -4.31 2.96
C THR A 96 4.57 -4.18 2.90
N ALA A 97 5.29 -4.65 3.92
CA ALA A 97 6.75 -4.71 3.89
C ALA A 97 7.26 -5.64 2.78
N TRP A 98 6.61 -6.77 2.55
CA TRP A 98 6.91 -7.65 1.43
C TRP A 98 6.73 -6.95 0.08
N HIS A 99 5.77 -6.06 -0.03
CA HIS A 99 5.46 -5.29 -1.23
C HIS A 99 6.18 -3.94 -1.33
N GLY A 100 7.21 -3.72 -0.52
CA GLY A 100 8.14 -2.60 -0.67
C GLY A 100 7.95 -1.44 0.30
N ALA A 101 6.96 -1.47 1.20
CA ALA A 101 6.84 -0.48 2.27
C ALA A 101 8.00 -0.62 3.25
N ASP A 102 8.68 0.48 3.51
CA ASP A 102 9.75 0.59 4.51
C ASP A 102 9.54 1.76 5.47
N HIS A 103 8.37 2.35 5.41
CA HIS A 103 7.83 3.28 6.39
C HIS A 103 6.35 2.95 6.59
N ILE A 104 6.02 2.49 7.78
CA ILE A 104 4.66 2.09 8.12
C ILE A 104 4.12 3.07 9.16
N MET A 105 3.06 3.76 8.77
CA MET A 105 2.35 4.69 9.61
C MET A 105 1.11 4.02 10.19
N VAL A 106 1.06 3.90 11.52
CA VAL A 106 -0.10 3.37 12.23
C VAL A 106 -0.86 4.51 12.86
N ILE A 107 -2.09 4.70 12.40
CA ILE A 107 -2.97 5.77 12.85
C ILE A 107 -3.74 5.32 14.08
N ARG A 108 -3.20 5.60 15.26
CA ARG A 108 -3.82 5.23 16.53
C ARG A 108 -3.90 6.36 17.54
N THR A 109 -3.31 7.50 17.25
CA THR A 109 -3.31 8.65 18.15
C THR A 109 -4.59 9.48 18.09
N ALA A 110 -5.51 9.10 17.22
CA ALA A 110 -6.80 9.76 17.15
C ALA A 110 -7.53 9.82 18.50
N GLY A 111 -7.32 8.81 19.35
CA GLY A 111 -7.87 8.80 20.70
C GLY A 111 -7.36 9.95 21.56
N GLN A 112 -6.06 10.24 21.56
CA GLN A 112 -5.50 11.38 22.28
C GLN A 112 -6.06 12.70 21.76
N SER A 113 -6.11 12.86 20.46
CA SER A 113 -6.69 14.04 19.84
C SER A 113 -8.18 14.18 20.14
N HIS A 114 -8.89 13.08 20.26
CA HIS A 114 -10.30 13.11 20.66
C HIS A 114 -10.47 13.58 22.10
N TYR A 115 -9.65 13.09 23.03
CA TYR A 115 -9.68 13.56 24.40
C TYR A 115 -9.28 15.02 24.52
N ASP A 116 -8.26 15.44 23.82
CA ASP A 116 -7.87 16.85 23.72
C ASP A 116 -9.06 17.70 23.25
N GLY A 117 -9.74 17.25 22.20
CA GLY A 117 -10.91 17.92 21.67
C GLY A 117 -12.08 17.98 22.65
N LEU A 118 -12.36 16.91 23.37
CA LEU A 118 -13.43 16.89 24.37
C LEU A 118 -13.17 17.87 25.52
N ILE A 119 -11.95 17.93 26.02
CA ILE A 119 -11.59 18.82 27.11
C ILE A 119 -11.50 20.27 26.62
N GLU A 120 -10.90 20.49 25.46
CA GLU A 120 -10.70 21.82 24.88
C GLU A 120 -11.93 22.36 24.13
N GLY A 121 -13.03 21.61 24.12
CA GLY A 121 -14.28 22.02 23.49
C GLY A 121 -14.37 21.78 21.99
N SER A 122 -13.41 21.10 21.38
CA SER A 122 -13.52 20.68 19.99
C SER A 122 -14.42 19.45 19.87
N PRO A 123 -15.45 19.47 19.05
CA PRO A 123 -16.36 18.33 18.88
C PRO A 123 -15.81 17.23 17.98
N GLN A 124 -14.66 17.41 17.38
CA GLN A 124 -14.12 16.58 16.30
C GLN A 124 -12.98 15.72 16.82
N GLY A 125 -13.27 14.54 17.34
CA GLY A 125 -12.29 13.48 17.41
C GLY A 125 -12.25 12.74 16.07
N ILE A 126 -11.07 12.35 15.62
CA ILE A 126 -10.95 11.34 14.58
C ILE A 126 -11.19 10.00 15.28
N GLY A 127 -12.20 9.23 14.88
CA GLY A 127 -12.46 7.92 15.46
C GLY A 127 -11.20 7.05 15.46
N GLY A 128 -10.97 6.33 16.54
CA GLY A 128 -9.81 5.45 16.66
C GLY A 128 -9.61 4.98 18.09
N VAL A 129 -8.81 3.95 18.23
CA VAL A 129 -8.46 3.38 19.53
C VAL A 129 -7.28 4.15 20.10
N PRO A 130 -7.29 4.55 21.36
CA PRO A 130 -6.17 5.20 22.02
C PRO A 130 -4.90 4.34 21.93
N ILE A 131 -3.74 5.00 21.80
CA ILE A 131 -2.47 4.28 21.73
C ILE A 131 -1.97 3.97 23.14
N THR A 132 -1.54 2.73 23.37
CA THR A 132 -0.92 2.29 24.61
C THR A 132 0.56 1.98 24.39
N ARG A 133 1.34 2.03 25.45
CA ARG A 133 2.75 1.62 25.42
C ARG A 133 2.90 0.16 24.99
N LYS A 134 2.03 -0.71 25.42
CA LYS A 134 2.01 -2.12 25.04
C LYS A 134 1.85 -2.30 23.53
N GLN A 135 0.90 -1.61 22.94
CA GLN A 135 0.68 -1.69 21.49
C GLN A 135 1.87 -1.15 20.70
N VAL A 136 2.41 0.01 21.07
CA VAL A 136 3.60 0.60 20.41
C VAL A 136 4.78 -0.38 20.49
N ARG A 137 5.02 -0.95 21.67
CA ARG A 137 6.08 -1.93 21.91
C ARG A 137 5.88 -3.21 21.09
N ALA A 138 4.66 -3.71 21.02
CA ALA A 138 4.31 -4.89 20.26
C ALA A 138 4.46 -4.67 18.73
N HIS A 139 4.00 -3.52 18.23
CA HIS A 139 4.21 -3.13 16.84
C HIS A 139 5.72 -3.05 16.50
N ARG A 140 6.51 -2.39 17.34
CA ARG A 140 7.96 -2.29 17.10
C ARG A 140 8.63 -3.67 17.16
N LYS A 141 8.25 -4.54 18.09
CA LYS A 141 8.74 -5.92 18.16
C LYS A 141 8.41 -6.70 16.89
N ALA A 142 7.19 -6.58 16.39
CA ALA A 142 6.78 -7.19 15.13
C ALA A 142 7.60 -6.65 13.95
N LEU A 143 7.78 -5.34 13.86
CA LEU A 143 8.56 -4.72 12.79
C LEU A 143 10.04 -5.12 12.83
N ASP A 144 10.63 -5.29 14.00
CA ASP A 144 12.00 -5.79 14.12
C ASP A 144 12.14 -7.23 13.58
N MET A 145 11.09 -8.06 13.74
CA MET A 145 11.05 -9.40 13.14
C MET A 145 10.86 -9.34 11.63
N ILE A 146 10.01 -8.44 11.15
CA ILE A 146 9.77 -8.21 9.72
C ILE A 146 11.03 -7.65 9.04
N GLU A 147 11.77 -6.75 9.68
CA GLU A 147 13.07 -6.26 9.19
C GLU A 147 14.05 -7.41 8.90
N ASP A 148 14.09 -8.42 9.79
CA ASP A 148 14.92 -9.60 9.60
C ASP A 148 14.45 -10.46 8.42
N GLU A 149 13.16 -10.50 8.17
CA GLU A 149 12.58 -11.25 7.05
C GLU A 149 12.85 -10.58 5.72
N VAL A 150 12.57 -9.28 5.59
CA VAL A 150 12.71 -8.55 4.33
C VAL A 150 14.12 -8.00 4.09
N GLY A 151 15.01 -8.10 5.08
CA GLY A 151 16.42 -7.70 4.97
C GLY A 151 16.66 -6.20 4.89
N ARG A 152 15.73 -5.38 5.30
CA ARG A 152 15.86 -3.91 5.32
C ARG A 152 15.17 -3.27 6.51
N PRO A 153 15.60 -2.05 6.94
CA PRO A 153 14.96 -1.32 8.02
C PRO A 153 13.54 -0.92 7.66
N ILE A 154 12.61 -1.01 8.64
CA ILE A 154 11.24 -0.52 8.53
C ILE A 154 11.05 0.60 9.54
N ASN A 155 10.79 1.81 9.08
CA ASN A 155 10.48 2.94 9.94
C ASN A 155 9.06 2.81 10.46
N TYR A 156 8.92 2.89 11.78
CA TYR A 156 7.62 2.93 12.45
C TYR A 156 7.22 4.38 12.70
N HIS A 157 6.02 4.73 12.34
CA HIS A 157 5.50 6.09 12.42
C HIS A 157 4.13 6.12 13.11
N SER A 158 3.89 7.18 13.88
CA SER A 158 2.59 7.50 14.43
C SER A 158 2.46 9.02 14.62
N TYR A 159 1.52 9.46 15.44
CA TYR A 159 1.23 10.88 15.66
C TYR A 159 1.64 11.31 17.05
N VAL A 160 2.35 12.43 17.14
CA VAL A 160 2.64 13.16 18.37
C VAL A 160 1.96 14.54 18.26
N SER A 161 0.67 14.56 18.40
CA SER A 161 -0.13 15.77 18.28
C SER A 161 -1.08 15.92 19.46
N GLY A 162 -1.68 17.08 19.61
CA GLY A 162 -2.52 17.40 20.74
C GLY A 162 -1.75 17.86 21.95
N VAL A 163 -2.49 18.09 23.02
CA VAL A 163 -1.97 18.68 24.26
C VAL A 163 -1.20 17.70 25.14
N ALA A 164 -1.28 16.42 24.84
CA ALA A 164 -0.50 15.38 25.52
C ALA A 164 0.76 14.96 24.72
N GLY A 165 1.14 15.74 23.73
CA GLY A 165 2.25 15.45 22.84
C GLY A 165 3.57 15.13 23.52
N PRO A 166 4.02 15.86 24.56
CA PRO A 166 5.26 15.56 25.27
C PRO A 166 5.29 14.16 25.87
N ASP A 167 4.23 13.71 26.54
CA ASP A 167 4.14 12.36 27.12
C ASP A 167 4.21 11.28 26.04
N ILE A 168 3.50 11.48 24.95
CA ILE A 168 3.50 10.55 23.81
C ILE A 168 4.88 10.53 23.15
N ALA A 169 5.55 11.67 23.00
CA ALA A 169 6.87 11.74 22.41
C ALA A 169 7.92 10.98 23.24
N VAL A 170 7.85 11.05 24.58
CA VAL A 170 8.71 10.22 25.46
C VAL A 170 8.45 8.75 25.26
N MET A 171 7.18 8.33 25.30
CA MET A 171 6.80 6.95 25.07
C MET A 171 7.30 6.43 23.71
N PHE A 172 7.13 7.21 22.64
CA PHE A 172 7.58 6.87 21.31
C PHE A 172 9.12 6.75 21.21
N ALA A 173 9.83 7.68 21.85
CA ALA A 173 11.28 7.64 21.90
C ALA A 173 11.81 6.38 22.59
N GLU A 174 11.16 5.95 23.67
CA GLU A 174 11.53 4.75 24.42
C GLU A 174 11.17 3.47 23.67
N GLU A 175 10.04 3.43 23.00
CA GLU A 175 9.53 2.23 22.30
C GLU A 175 10.01 2.11 20.85
N GLY A 176 10.92 2.99 20.41
CA GLY A 176 11.58 2.87 19.11
C GLY A 176 10.71 3.28 17.91
N VAL A 177 9.79 4.20 18.10
CA VAL A 177 9.11 4.89 16.99
C VAL A 177 10.12 5.78 16.28
N ASN A 178 10.15 5.73 14.96
CA ASN A 178 11.21 6.35 14.15
C ASN A 178 10.80 7.69 13.54
N GLY A 179 9.51 7.96 13.45
CA GLY A 179 8.99 9.23 12.94
C GLY A 179 7.60 9.53 13.46
N ALA A 180 7.23 10.80 13.46
CA ALA A 180 5.91 11.20 13.91
C ALA A 180 5.41 12.46 13.19
N HIS A 181 4.10 12.55 13.02
CA HIS A 181 3.46 13.82 12.74
C HIS A 181 3.44 14.67 13.98
N GLN A 182 3.87 15.90 13.84
CA GLN A 182 3.75 16.93 14.88
C GLN A 182 3.51 18.28 14.22
N ASP A 183 2.28 18.76 14.28
CA ASP A 183 1.85 20.00 13.66
C ASP A 183 0.85 20.74 14.57
N PRO A 184 1.29 21.76 15.32
CA PRO A 184 0.40 22.55 16.16
C PRO A 184 -0.64 23.32 15.36
N GLN A 185 -0.33 23.69 14.11
CA GLN A 185 -1.26 24.43 13.25
C GLN A 185 -2.48 23.58 12.90
N TYR A 186 -2.31 22.28 12.68
CA TYR A 186 -3.42 21.35 12.44
C TYR A 186 -4.38 21.31 13.63
N ASN A 187 -3.85 21.29 14.86
CA ASN A 187 -4.67 21.33 16.06
C ASN A 187 -5.44 22.66 16.17
N VAL A 188 -4.78 23.77 15.89
CA VAL A 188 -5.38 25.10 15.99
C VAL A 188 -6.40 25.36 14.88
N LEU A 189 -6.02 25.12 13.63
CA LEU A 189 -6.82 25.50 12.46
C LEU A 189 -7.92 24.50 12.13
N TYR A 190 -7.67 23.23 12.39
CA TYR A 190 -8.58 22.15 12.01
C TYR A 190 -9.40 21.63 13.19
N ARG A 191 -8.76 21.45 14.36
CA ARG A 191 -9.41 20.90 15.54
C ARG A 191 -9.87 21.94 16.55
N ASN A 192 -9.52 23.18 16.34
CA ASN A 192 -9.90 24.30 17.19
C ASN A 192 -9.41 24.15 18.65
N VAL A 193 -8.23 23.56 18.83
CA VAL A 193 -7.58 23.39 20.12
C VAL A 193 -6.86 24.67 20.51
N ASN A 194 -6.68 24.90 21.80
CA ASN A 194 -6.00 26.07 22.35
C ASN A 194 -4.66 26.37 21.67
N MET A 195 -4.52 27.56 21.09
CA MET A 195 -3.36 27.92 20.26
C MET A 195 -2.06 27.92 21.06
N VAL A 196 -2.05 28.60 22.19
CA VAL A 196 -0.84 28.79 23.02
C VAL A 196 -0.35 27.46 23.54
N ARG A 197 -1.25 26.64 24.04
CA ARG A 197 -0.95 25.32 24.56
C ARG A 197 -0.43 24.41 23.47
N SER A 198 -1.08 24.39 22.30
CA SER A 198 -0.66 23.55 21.17
C SER A 198 0.78 23.84 20.75
N PHE A 199 1.19 25.10 20.71
CA PHE A 199 2.55 25.46 20.33
C PHE A 199 3.58 25.20 21.45
N ILE A 200 3.21 25.35 22.72
CA ILE A 200 4.10 25.01 23.85
C ILE A 200 4.34 23.50 23.88
N ASP A 201 3.30 22.70 23.84
CA ASP A 201 3.41 21.25 23.88
C ASP A 201 4.10 20.70 22.63
N ALA A 202 3.87 21.32 21.47
CA ALA A 202 4.59 21.00 20.25
C ALA A 202 6.10 21.29 20.37
N ALA A 203 6.50 22.38 20.98
CA ALA A 203 7.90 22.70 21.18
C ALA A 203 8.61 21.62 22.03
N GLU A 204 7.98 21.20 23.13
CA GLU A 204 8.54 20.14 23.99
C GLU A 204 8.57 18.79 23.27
N SER A 205 7.49 18.41 22.57
CA SER A 205 7.46 17.19 21.75
C SER A 205 8.57 17.16 20.71
N LYS A 206 8.78 18.28 19.99
CA LYS A 206 9.81 18.39 18.96
C LYS A 206 11.23 18.30 19.52
N LYS A 207 11.48 18.82 20.74
CA LYS A 207 12.78 18.65 21.44
C LYS A 207 13.05 17.16 21.73
N ILE A 208 12.03 16.42 22.18
CA ILE A 208 12.15 14.97 22.43
C ILE A 208 12.40 14.24 21.11
N MET A 209 11.66 14.58 20.06
CA MET A 209 11.86 14.00 18.73
C MET A 209 13.29 14.25 18.21
N ALA A 210 13.79 15.46 18.40
CA ALA A 210 15.16 15.83 18.03
C ALA A 210 16.21 14.99 18.79
N TRP A 211 16.02 14.80 20.09
CA TRP A 211 16.87 13.97 20.93
C TRP A 211 16.87 12.51 20.52
N ALA A 212 15.70 11.99 20.11
CA ALA A 212 15.52 10.60 19.71
C ALA A 212 15.86 10.33 18.23
N ASP A 213 16.34 11.34 17.47
CA ASP A 213 16.52 11.29 16.01
C ASP A 213 15.25 10.80 15.26
N MET A 214 14.08 11.14 15.78
CA MET A 214 12.80 10.89 15.10
C MET A 214 12.61 11.89 13.96
N ALA A 215 12.20 11.41 12.78
CA ALA A 215 11.80 12.29 11.70
C ALA A 215 10.43 12.92 11.99
N GLN A 216 10.34 14.22 11.78
CA GLN A 216 9.03 14.87 11.72
C GLN A 216 8.48 14.77 10.32
N ILE A 217 7.28 14.21 10.20
CA ILE A 217 6.48 14.37 8.99
C ILE A 217 5.59 15.58 9.22
N ASP A 218 5.65 16.53 8.31
CA ASP A 218 4.87 17.75 8.41
C ASP A 218 3.38 17.47 8.24
N GLY A 219 2.58 17.88 9.21
CA GLY A 219 1.12 17.70 9.21
C GLY A 219 0.37 18.80 8.44
N ALA A 220 1.03 19.84 7.95
CA ALA A 220 0.37 20.92 7.21
C ALA A 220 -0.35 20.43 5.94
N HIS A 221 -0.01 19.24 5.42
CA HIS A 221 -0.75 18.59 4.34
C HIS A 221 -2.23 18.33 4.70
N ASN A 222 -2.56 18.20 5.98
CA ASN A 222 -3.95 18.03 6.40
C ASN A 222 -4.79 19.26 6.08
N ALA A 223 -4.19 20.43 6.07
CA ALA A 223 -4.86 21.64 5.58
C ALA A 223 -5.21 21.54 4.09
N ASN A 224 -4.34 20.95 3.27
CA ASN A 224 -4.64 20.65 1.86
C ASN A 224 -5.83 19.69 1.74
N ALA A 225 -5.83 18.62 2.52
CA ALA A 225 -6.89 17.62 2.46
C ALA A 225 -8.24 18.15 2.91
N THR A 226 -8.25 19.16 3.82
CA THR A 226 -9.46 19.75 4.37
C THR A 226 -9.90 21.00 3.62
N ALA A 227 -9.00 21.73 2.98
CA ALA A 227 -9.35 22.90 2.17
C ALA A 227 -10.26 22.50 1.00
N ARG A 228 -11.37 23.23 0.83
CA ARG A 228 -12.35 22.91 -0.22
C ARG A 228 -11.75 22.98 -1.62
N ASP A 229 -11.01 24.05 -1.88
CA ASP A 229 -10.35 24.33 -3.13
C ASP A 229 -8.85 24.60 -2.87
N ALA A 230 -8.12 23.60 -2.42
CA ALA A 230 -6.71 23.72 -2.01
C ALA A 230 -5.84 24.41 -3.08
N TRP A 231 -6.15 24.19 -4.35
CA TRP A 231 -5.45 24.83 -5.48
C TRP A 231 -5.65 26.35 -5.56
N LYS A 232 -6.60 26.93 -4.85
CA LYS A 232 -6.80 28.40 -4.73
C LYS A 232 -5.99 29.01 -3.60
N VAL A 233 -5.63 28.22 -2.59
CA VAL A 233 -4.95 28.68 -1.36
C VAL A 233 -3.52 28.17 -1.22
N MET A 234 -2.88 27.76 -2.33
CA MET A 234 -1.51 27.25 -2.32
C MET A 234 -0.48 28.14 -1.63
N PRO A 235 -0.51 29.49 -1.73
CA PRO A 235 0.40 30.34 -0.98
C PRO A 235 0.25 30.20 0.55
N GLU A 236 -0.98 30.05 1.04
CA GLU A 236 -1.27 29.84 2.47
C GLU A 236 -0.69 28.50 2.94
N LEU A 237 -0.79 27.46 2.11
CA LEU A 237 -0.23 26.14 2.40
C LEU A 237 1.30 26.19 2.47
N ILE A 238 1.96 26.90 1.55
CA ILE A 238 3.41 27.13 1.60
C ILE A 238 3.81 27.81 2.90
N VAL A 239 3.06 28.81 3.33
CA VAL A 239 3.30 29.51 4.59
C VAL A 239 3.15 28.59 5.80
N GLN A 240 2.12 27.74 5.82
CA GLN A 240 1.92 26.76 6.91
C GLN A 240 3.08 25.76 6.99
N HIS A 241 3.53 25.20 5.87
CA HIS A 241 4.71 24.35 5.81
C HIS A 241 5.96 25.09 6.33
N GLY A 242 6.15 26.33 5.90
CA GLY A 242 7.26 27.17 6.34
C GLY A 242 7.26 27.41 7.84
N LEU A 243 6.13 27.81 8.40
CA LEU A 243 5.98 28.08 9.84
C LEU A 243 6.29 26.82 10.66
N ASN A 244 5.69 25.69 10.33
CA ASN A 244 5.93 24.45 11.07
C ASN A 244 7.39 23.98 10.96
N SER A 245 7.97 24.02 9.79
CA SER A 245 9.34 23.55 9.54
C SER A 245 10.38 24.45 10.22
N ILE A 246 10.22 25.77 10.12
CA ILE A 246 11.12 26.73 10.79
C ILE A 246 10.97 26.63 12.30
N PHE A 247 9.76 26.49 12.82
CA PHE A 247 9.50 26.27 14.23
C PHE A 247 10.22 25.01 14.74
N SER A 248 10.08 23.89 14.02
CA SER A 248 10.74 22.63 14.37
C SER A 248 12.27 22.76 14.39
N HIS A 249 12.84 23.46 13.41
CA HIS A 249 14.27 23.71 13.38
C HIS A 249 14.72 24.60 14.54
N LYS A 250 13.96 25.63 14.88
CA LYS A 250 14.28 26.54 15.99
C LYS A 250 14.26 25.87 17.36
N VAL A 251 13.46 24.83 17.55
CA VAL A 251 13.44 24.07 18.81
C VAL A 251 14.46 22.92 18.85
N GLY A 252 15.29 22.77 17.83
CA GLY A 252 16.45 21.88 17.84
C GLY A 252 16.42 20.70 16.89
N MET A 253 15.38 20.53 16.06
CA MET A 253 15.37 19.49 15.05
C MET A 253 16.34 19.82 13.90
N LYS A 254 17.02 18.79 13.38
CA LYS A 254 17.87 18.93 12.19
C LYS A 254 16.99 19.06 10.95
N LYS A 255 17.36 19.91 10.01
CA LYS A 255 16.59 20.14 8.79
C LYS A 255 16.37 18.88 7.96
N ASP A 256 17.35 18.00 7.91
CA ASP A 256 17.28 16.71 7.22
C ASP A 256 16.40 15.65 7.90
N MET A 257 15.89 15.98 9.09
CA MET A 257 14.91 15.18 9.84
C MET A 257 13.50 15.79 9.81
N ILE A 258 13.31 16.88 9.08
CA ILE A 258 12.03 17.58 8.92
C ILE A 258 11.56 17.38 7.47
N CYS A 259 10.45 16.69 7.30
CA CYS A 259 9.89 16.37 5.97
C CYS A 259 8.68 17.27 5.71
N LEU A 260 8.79 18.15 4.72
CA LEU A 260 7.65 18.92 4.22
C LEU A 260 6.82 18.08 3.28
N SER A 261 5.50 18.19 3.38
CA SER A 261 4.59 17.44 2.51
C SER A 261 4.25 18.22 1.24
N THR A 262 4.59 17.65 0.11
CA THR A 262 4.18 18.15 -1.20
C THR A 262 2.88 17.49 -1.65
N VAL A 263 1.87 17.44 -0.76
CA VAL A 263 0.56 16.90 -1.11
C VAL A 263 -0.01 17.71 -2.27
N PRO A 264 -0.30 17.09 -3.42
CA PRO A 264 -0.82 17.80 -4.55
C PRO A 264 -2.17 18.47 -4.23
N PRO A 265 -2.34 19.75 -4.54
CA PRO A 265 -3.61 20.45 -4.32
C PRO A 265 -4.76 19.94 -5.20
N THR A 266 -4.45 19.17 -6.24
CA THR A 266 -5.43 18.61 -7.18
C THR A 266 -5.20 17.11 -7.42
N ALA A 267 -6.02 16.51 -8.28
CA ALA A 267 -5.84 15.14 -8.75
C ALA A 267 -6.49 14.96 -10.14
N ALA A 268 -6.06 13.95 -10.90
CA ALA A 268 -6.73 13.61 -12.15
C ALA A 268 -8.24 13.32 -11.92
N PRO A 269 -9.14 13.67 -12.84
CA PRO A 269 -8.91 14.15 -14.22
C PRO A 269 -8.68 15.67 -14.38
N ILE A 270 -8.55 16.42 -13.29
CA ILE A 270 -8.17 17.84 -13.35
C ILE A 270 -6.76 17.92 -13.97
N PRO A 271 -6.42 18.99 -14.72
CA PRO A 271 -5.08 19.14 -15.28
C PRO A 271 -4.03 19.43 -14.19
N CYS A 272 -3.85 18.46 -13.30
CA CYS A 272 -3.08 18.56 -12.05
C CYS A 272 -1.63 19.06 -12.26
N MET A 273 -0.97 18.67 -13.35
CA MET A 273 0.39 19.15 -13.64
C MET A 273 0.49 20.69 -13.71
N ARG A 274 -0.60 21.39 -14.03
CA ARG A 274 -0.61 22.86 -14.08
C ARG A 274 -0.61 23.52 -12.70
N TYR A 275 -1.02 22.81 -11.68
CA TYR A 275 -1.15 23.32 -10.31
C TYR A 275 -0.14 22.65 -9.38
N ASP A 276 -0.07 21.34 -9.42
CA ASP A 276 0.66 20.55 -8.44
C ASP A 276 2.18 20.61 -8.67
N LEU A 277 2.63 20.58 -9.92
CA LEU A 277 4.07 20.68 -10.22
C LEU A 277 4.64 22.06 -9.82
N PRO A 278 4.05 23.20 -10.20
CA PRO A 278 4.54 24.50 -9.71
C PRO A 278 4.55 24.62 -8.20
N TYR A 279 3.55 24.07 -7.52
CA TYR A 279 3.47 24.05 -6.05
C TYR A 279 4.63 23.26 -5.43
N ALA A 280 4.86 22.03 -5.91
CA ALA A 280 5.94 21.18 -5.43
C ALA A 280 7.33 21.80 -5.70
N VAL A 281 7.52 22.43 -6.86
CA VAL A 281 8.76 23.15 -7.20
C VAL A 281 8.95 24.35 -6.27
N ALA A 282 7.90 25.15 -6.03
CA ALA A 282 7.97 26.30 -5.14
C ALA A 282 8.38 25.90 -3.70
N LEU A 283 7.81 24.81 -3.18
CA LEU A 283 8.19 24.25 -1.88
C LEU A 283 9.65 23.78 -1.87
N ARG A 284 10.07 23.03 -2.88
CA ARG A 284 11.46 22.53 -2.95
C ARG A 284 12.47 23.66 -3.02
N GLU A 285 12.19 24.71 -3.76
CA GLU A 285 13.09 25.87 -3.85
C GLU A 285 13.18 26.69 -2.56
N PHE A 286 12.08 26.84 -1.83
CA PHE A 286 12.11 27.51 -0.54
C PHE A 286 12.80 26.70 0.57
N PHE A 287 12.74 25.37 0.47
CA PHE A 287 13.17 24.47 1.56
C PHE A 287 14.20 23.43 1.06
N THR A 288 15.24 23.88 0.41
CA THR A 288 16.26 23.01 -0.21
C THR A 288 17.00 22.12 0.78
N GLU A 289 17.16 22.53 2.03
CA GLU A 289 17.88 21.76 3.05
C GLU A 289 16.97 20.79 3.82
N TYR A 290 15.67 20.83 3.56
CA TYR A 290 14.67 19.96 4.19
C TYR A 290 14.36 18.75 3.33
N ARG A 291 13.83 17.71 3.95
CA ARG A 291 13.29 16.56 3.22
C ARG A 291 11.90 16.85 2.67
N MET A 292 11.52 16.12 1.64
CA MET A 292 10.20 16.23 1.02
C MET A 292 9.48 14.89 1.06
N ARG A 293 8.26 14.91 1.57
CA ARG A 293 7.32 13.82 1.46
C ARG A 293 6.28 14.17 0.41
N ALA A 294 6.11 13.31 -0.57
CA ALA A 294 5.00 13.40 -1.51
C ALA A 294 3.87 12.47 -1.07
N GLN A 295 2.66 12.93 -1.13
CA GLN A 295 1.48 12.14 -0.80
C GLN A 295 0.40 12.40 -1.85
N GLN A 296 -0.40 11.40 -2.16
CA GLN A 296 -1.58 11.55 -2.97
C GLN A 296 -2.65 12.38 -2.23
N ASN A 297 -3.40 13.20 -2.95
CA ASN A 297 -4.52 13.91 -2.37
C ASN A 297 -5.72 12.99 -2.21
N THR A 298 -6.15 12.74 -0.97
CA THR A 298 -7.27 11.85 -0.65
C THR A 298 -8.64 12.45 -1.01
N LYS A 299 -8.76 13.76 -1.02
CA LYS A 299 -10.02 14.47 -1.25
C LYS A 299 -10.70 14.12 -2.58
N TYR A 300 -9.91 13.79 -3.59
CA TYR A 300 -10.40 13.50 -4.93
C TYR A 300 -10.39 12.00 -5.25
N VAL A 301 -10.09 11.16 -4.29
CA VAL A 301 -10.18 9.70 -4.45
C VAL A 301 -11.63 9.28 -4.38
N THR A 302 -12.15 8.71 -5.46
CA THR A 302 -13.56 8.35 -5.61
C THR A 302 -13.84 6.87 -5.43
N SER A 303 -12.89 6.13 -4.87
CA SER A 303 -13.02 4.70 -4.61
C SER A 303 -12.80 3.77 -5.82
N SER A 304 -12.49 4.34 -6.95
CA SER A 304 -12.06 3.56 -8.12
C SER A 304 -10.57 3.25 -8.02
N SER A 305 -10.20 1.97 -7.94
CA SER A 305 -8.79 1.54 -7.96
C SER A 305 -8.05 2.08 -9.18
N ARG A 306 -8.73 2.14 -10.34
CA ARG A 306 -8.16 2.71 -11.56
C ARG A 306 -7.85 4.20 -11.43
N GLU A 307 -8.77 4.99 -10.91
CA GLU A 307 -8.56 6.43 -10.69
C GLU A 307 -7.48 6.69 -9.65
N ALA A 308 -7.49 5.93 -8.56
CA ALA A 308 -6.45 6.00 -7.54
C ALA A 308 -5.08 5.69 -8.14
N THR A 309 -4.95 4.63 -8.93
CA THR A 309 -3.69 4.25 -9.60
C THR A 309 -3.21 5.34 -10.55
N VAL A 310 -4.08 5.91 -11.40
CA VAL A 310 -3.71 7.01 -12.31
C VAL A 310 -3.23 8.23 -11.51
N THR A 311 -3.95 8.59 -10.46
CA THR A 311 -3.58 9.72 -9.58
C THR A 311 -2.24 9.47 -8.91
N HIS A 312 -2.01 8.26 -8.40
CA HIS A 312 -0.72 7.85 -7.80
C HIS A 312 0.44 8.02 -8.80
N VAL A 313 0.30 7.49 -10.00
CA VAL A 313 1.36 7.57 -11.02
C VAL A 313 1.67 9.03 -11.36
N MET A 314 0.66 9.87 -11.52
CA MET A 314 0.85 11.31 -11.79
C MET A 314 1.57 12.00 -10.63
N ASN A 315 1.19 11.70 -9.40
CA ASN A 315 1.83 12.27 -8.22
C ASN A 315 3.28 11.78 -8.07
N MET A 316 3.56 10.53 -8.36
CA MET A 316 4.92 9.98 -8.32
C MET A 316 5.82 10.58 -9.41
N MET A 317 5.26 10.93 -10.56
CA MET A 317 6.00 11.70 -11.57
C MET A 317 6.41 13.06 -11.02
N ILE A 318 5.51 13.79 -10.34
CA ILE A 318 5.83 15.06 -9.68
C ILE A 318 6.88 14.84 -8.59
N SER A 319 6.77 13.77 -7.80
CA SER A 319 7.75 13.41 -6.78
C SER A 319 9.16 13.23 -7.39
N LYS A 320 9.28 12.50 -8.49
CA LYS A 320 10.55 12.33 -9.21
C LYS A 320 11.09 13.65 -9.75
N LEU A 321 10.24 14.46 -10.38
CA LEU A 321 10.62 15.77 -10.94
C LEU A 321 11.05 16.79 -9.87
N THR A 322 10.66 16.60 -8.61
CA THR A 322 10.98 17.48 -7.48
C THR A 322 11.84 16.81 -6.40
N SER A 323 12.38 15.64 -6.69
CA SER A 323 13.28 14.88 -5.80
C SER A 323 12.72 14.67 -4.40
N ALA A 324 11.51 14.10 -4.31
CA ALA A 324 10.94 13.72 -3.03
C ALA A 324 11.73 12.58 -2.38
N ASP A 325 11.83 12.61 -1.05
CA ASP A 325 12.57 11.61 -0.26
C ASP A 325 11.65 10.49 0.26
N ILE A 326 10.38 10.82 0.46
CA ILE A 326 9.32 9.91 0.93
C ILE A 326 8.14 9.97 -0.03
N GLN A 327 7.65 8.80 -0.43
CA GLN A 327 6.40 8.66 -1.17
C GLN A 327 5.35 7.97 -0.30
N SER A 328 4.31 8.68 0.06
CA SER A 328 3.15 8.09 0.72
C SER A 328 2.18 7.51 -0.30
N THR A 329 1.68 6.33 0.03
CA THR A 329 0.63 5.67 -0.73
C THR A 329 -0.71 5.89 -0.05
N ILE A 330 -1.73 6.07 -0.86
CA ILE A 330 -3.12 6.21 -0.40
C ILE A 330 -3.95 5.14 -1.10
N THR A 331 -4.80 4.49 -0.35
CA THR A 331 -5.70 3.46 -0.89
C THR A 331 -6.95 4.08 -1.51
N PRO A 332 -7.60 3.41 -2.47
CA PRO A 332 -8.82 3.94 -3.10
C PRO A 332 -10.00 4.07 -2.15
N ASP A 333 -9.98 3.36 -1.04
CA ASP A 333 -11.02 3.38 0.00
C ASP A 333 -10.67 4.29 1.20
N GLU A 334 -9.60 5.06 1.11
CA GLU A 334 -9.22 6.03 2.13
C GLU A 334 -10.37 7.00 2.44
N GLY A 335 -10.62 7.20 3.73
CA GLY A 335 -11.69 8.08 4.22
C GLY A 335 -13.11 7.53 4.09
N ARG A 336 -13.30 6.29 3.62
CA ARG A 336 -14.62 5.63 3.53
C ARG A 336 -14.78 4.49 4.53
N ASN A 337 -13.76 3.70 4.70
CA ASN A 337 -13.71 2.57 5.62
C ASN A 337 -12.26 2.37 6.06
N VAL A 338 -12.04 1.43 6.96
CA VAL A 338 -10.69 0.94 7.25
C VAL A 338 -10.12 0.38 5.96
N PRO A 339 -8.95 0.88 5.48
CA PRO A 339 -8.39 0.41 4.22
C PRO A 339 -8.19 -1.11 4.22
N TRP A 340 -8.64 -1.75 3.17
CA TRP A 340 -8.54 -3.21 3.07
C TRP A 340 -7.12 -3.65 2.75
N HIS A 341 -6.72 -4.81 3.24
CA HIS A 341 -5.38 -5.36 3.04
C HIS A 341 -4.92 -5.30 1.58
N MET A 342 -5.77 -5.76 0.65
CA MET A 342 -5.43 -5.79 -0.77
C MET A 342 -5.13 -4.40 -1.34
N TYR A 343 -5.85 -3.38 -0.90
CA TYR A 343 -5.63 -2.01 -1.40
C TYR A 343 -4.35 -1.39 -0.84
N ASN A 344 -3.97 -1.71 0.39
CA ASN A 344 -2.65 -1.33 0.92
C ASN A 344 -1.52 -1.95 0.08
N ILE A 345 -1.66 -3.22 -0.30
CA ILE A 345 -0.69 -3.93 -1.14
C ILE A 345 -0.62 -3.31 -2.53
N GLU A 346 -1.78 -3.13 -3.20
CA GLU A 346 -1.85 -2.51 -4.53
C GLU A 346 -1.23 -1.10 -4.55
N ALA A 347 -1.46 -0.31 -3.51
CA ALA A 347 -0.88 1.02 -3.39
C ALA A 347 0.66 0.97 -3.25
N CYS A 348 1.18 0.04 -2.44
CA CYS A 348 2.63 -0.18 -2.30
C CYS A 348 3.26 -0.65 -3.61
N ASP A 349 2.64 -1.62 -4.29
CA ASP A 349 3.11 -2.15 -5.58
C ASP A 349 3.10 -1.06 -6.66
N THR A 350 2.02 -0.26 -6.72
CA THR A 350 1.93 0.87 -7.65
C THR A 350 3.08 1.87 -7.42
N ALA A 351 3.34 2.20 -6.15
CA ALA A 351 4.44 3.11 -5.80
C ALA A 351 5.80 2.52 -6.18
N LYS A 352 6.07 1.28 -5.79
CA LYS A 352 7.33 0.61 -6.09
C LYS A 352 7.58 0.51 -7.59
N GLN A 353 6.62 0.01 -8.35
CA GLN A 353 6.73 -0.16 -9.80
C GLN A 353 6.90 1.16 -10.52
N SER A 354 6.14 2.18 -10.15
CA SER A 354 6.22 3.50 -10.79
C SER A 354 7.54 4.20 -10.49
N LEU A 355 7.99 4.19 -9.24
CA LEU A 355 9.25 4.85 -8.84
C LEU A 355 10.47 4.15 -9.45
N VAL A 356 10.48 2.81 -9.49
CA VAL A 356 11.53 2.05 -10.16
C VAL A 356 11.46 2.27 -11.67
N GLY A 357 10.26 2.28 -12.27
CA GLY A 357 10.08 2.51 -13.70
C GLY A 357 10.47 3.91 -14.17
N MET A 358 10.47 4.88 -13.25
CA MET A 358 10.91 6.28 -13.51
C MET A 358 12.36 6.54 -13.04
N ASP A 359 13.11 5.51 -12.67
CA ASP A 359 14.51 5.70 -12.34
C ASP A 359 15.29 6.24 -13.55
N GLY A 360 16.20 7.17 -13.30
CA GLY A 360 16.90 7.89 -14.37
C GLY A 360 16.09 8.99 -15.08
N LEU A 361 14.83 9.26 -14.69
CA LEU A 361 14.03 10.32 -15.33
C LEU A 361 14.76 11.68 -15.29
N MET A 362 15.35 12.03 -14.16
CA MET A 362 16.05 13.30 -13.97
C MET A 362 17.39 13.39 -14.68
N ASP A 363 17.92 12.30 -15.20
CA ASP A 363 19.08 12.29 -16.07
C ASP A 363 18.73 12.65 -17.53
N MET A 364 17.44 12.57 -17.86
CA MET A 364 16.94 12.75 -19.23
C MET A 364 15.99 13.94 -19.39
N VAL A 365 15.41 14.44 -18.30
CA VAL A 365 14.37 15.49 -18.31
C VAL A 365 14.77 16.63 -17.39
N GLU A 366 14.70 17.83 -17.89
CA GLU A 366 14.92 19.06 -17.14
C GLU A 366 13.63 19.88 -17.10
N LEU A 367 13.30 20.43 -15.95
CA LEU A 367 12.18 21.37 -15.82
C LEU A 367 12.59 22.71 -16.45
N LYS A 368 11.68 23.28 -17.22
CA LYS A 368 11.92 24.60 -17.85
C LYS A 368 12.10 25.68 -16.81
N ASP A 369 13.18 26.45 -16.92
CA ASP A 369 13.48 27.62 -16.09
C ASP A 369 12.90 28.92 -16.69
N GLU A 370 11.91 28.81 -17.57
CA GLU A 370 11.21 29.93 -18.20
C GLU A 370 9.75 29.56 -18.52
N GLY A 371 8.97 30.58 -18.81
CA GLY A 371 7.59 30.44 -19.25
C GLY A 371 6.64 30.00 -18.13
N PHE A 372 5.57 29.32 -18.48
CA PHE A 372 4.44 29.04 -17.57
C PHE A 372 4.85 28.45 -16.21
N LEU A 373 5.75 27.46 -16.19
CA LEU A 373 6.17 26.83 -14.93
C LEU A 373 6.87 27.86 -14.04
N ARG A 374 7.86 28.57 -14.58
CA ARG A 374 8.63 29.54 -13.80
C ARG A 374 7.77 30.70 -13.33
N ASP A 375 6.87 31.20 -14.18
CA ASP A 375 5.95 32.28 -13.83
C ASP A 375 5.02 31.87 -12.68
N LYS A 376 4.51 30.63 -12.68
CA LYS A 376 3.64 30.13 -11.62
C LYS A 376 4.39 29.88 -10.31
N VAL A 377 5.58 29.29 -10.38
CA VAL A 377 6.44 29.12 -9.19
C VAL A 377 6.71 30.47 -8.54
N ARG A 378 7.12 31.46 -9.33
CA ARG A 378 7.39 32.82 -8.85
C ARG A 378 6.15 33.47 -8.25
N GLU A 379 4.99 33.36 -8.92
CA GLU A 379 3.72 33.88 -8.39
C GLU A 379 3.41 33.31 -7.00
N LEU A 380 3.54 31.97 -6.84
CA LEU A 380 3.28 31.30 -5.56
C LEU A 380 4.24 31.77 -4.48
N GLN A 381 5.52 31.87 -4.80
CA GLN A 381 6.56 32.30 -3.86
C GLN A 381 6.35 33.74 -3.42
N GLU A 382 6.10 34.66 -4.34
CA GLU A 382 5.85 36.08 -4.05
C GLU A 382 4.59 36.23 -3.18
N ARG A 383 3.51 35.53 -3.51
CA ARG A 383 2.26 35.57 -2.71
C ARG A 383 2.45 34.99 -1.31
N ALA A 384 3.25 33.94 -1.16
CA ALA A 384 3.57 33.39 0.16
C ALA A 384 4.36 34.41 1.02
N VAL A 385 5.31 35.14 0.42
CA VAL A 385 6.05 36.22 1.10
C VAL A 385 5.11 37.34 1.52
N LEU A 386 4.24 37.83 0.62
CA LEU A 386 3.25 38.86 0.94
C LEU A 386 2.32 38.42 2.06
N TYR A 387 1.91 37.17 2.06
CA TYR A 387 1.06 36.59 3.13
C TYR A 387 1.77 36.64 4.49
N LEU A 388 3.06 36.32 4.55
CA LEU A 388 3.87 36.43 5.77
C LEU A 388 4.03 37.89 6.20
N GLU A 389 4.20 38.84 5.29
CA GLU A 389 4.26 40.28 5.60
C GLU A 389 2.94 40.76 6.19
N GLU A 390 1.80 40.39 5.62
CA GLU A 390 0.47 40.72 6.19
C GLU A 390 0.27 40.13 7.59
N MET A 391 0.74 38.89 7.82
CA MET A 391 0.72 38.30 9.17
C MET A 391 1.52 39.12 10.19
N LEU A 392 2.69 39.62 9.79
CA LEU A 392 3.51 40.48 10.67
C LEU A 392 2.80 41.82 10.97
N GLU A 393 2.14 42.38 9.97
CA GLU A 393 1.39 43.66 10.14
C GLU A 393 0.21 43.51 11.12
N VAL A 394 -0.45 42.33 11.15
CA VAL A 394 -1.57 42.13 12.10
C VAL A 394 -1.13 41.68 13.48
N GLY A 395 0.15 41.45 13.71
CA GLY A 395 0.72 41.14 15.02
C GLY A 395 1.36 39.77 15.16
N GLY A 396 1.28 38.90 14.13
CA GLY A 396 1.89 37.59 14.10
C GLY A 396 0.88 36.49 13.84
N TYR A 397 1.32 35.23 14.05
CA TYR A 397 0.54 34.06 13.72
C TYR A 397 -0.79 33.95 14.48
N PHE A 398 -0.78 34.14 15.80
CA PHE A 398 -1.98 33.99 16.62
C PHE A 398 -3.05 35.02 16.26
N GLU A 399 -2.65 36.27 16.12
CA GLU A 399 -3.52 37.35 15.68
C GLU A 399 -4.04 37.16 14.27
N ALA A 400 -3.22 36.59 13.39
CA ALA A 400 -3.65 36.24 12.02
C ALA A 400 -4.73 35.14 12.02
N VAL A 401 -4.56 34.10 12.86
CA VAL A 401 -5.58 33.03 13.00
C VAL A 401 -6.89 33.62 13.57
N GLU A 402 -6.84 34.44 14.60
CA GLU A 402 -8.02 35.12 15.19
C GLU A 402 -8.75 36.00 14.17
N LYS A 403 -8.00 36.62 13.25
CA LYS A 403 -8.56 37.44 12.16
C LYS A 403 -9.00 36.65 10.93
N GLY A 404 -8.88 35.31 11.01
CA GLY A 404 -9.36 34.41 9.97
C GLY A 404 -8.41 34.15 8.82
N PHE A 405 -7.15 34.39 8.99
CA PHE A 405 -6.15 33.84 8.07
C PHE A 405 -6.23 32.31 8.07
N PHE A 406 -5.76 31.65 7.03
CA PHE A 406 -5.75 30.19 6.88
C PHE A 406 -7.15 29.57 6.82
N VAL A 407 -8.13 30.25 6.26
CA VAL A 407 -9.43 29.67 5.91
C VAL A 407 -9.45 29.30 4.44
N ASP A 408 -10.23 28.29 4.08
CA ASP A 408 -10.30 27.84 2.70
C ASP A 408 -11.29 28.66 1.87
N SER A 409 -11.04 28.70 0.55
CA SER A 409 -11.98 29.15 -0.47
C SER A 409 -12.64 30.49 -0.24
N GLY A 410 -12.10 31.37 0.60
CA GLY A 410 -12.64 32.69 0.89
C GLY A 410 -13.99 32.70 1.58
N GLU A 411 -14.37 31.64 2.27
CA GLU A 411 -15.63 31.54 3.01
C GLU A 411 -15.52 32.10 4.44
N TYR A 412 -14.38 32.61 4.80
CA TYR A 412 -14.18 33.29 6.08
C TYR A 412 -15.00 34.59 6.11
N PRO A 413 -15.55 35.00 7.27
CA PRO A 413 -15.45 34.38 8.59
C PRO A 413 -16.55 33.36 8.90
N GLU A 414 -17.53 33.16 8.03
CA GLU A 414 -18.73 32.39 8.34
C GLU A 414 -18.44 30.92 8.55
N LYS A 415 -17.50 30.38 7.77
CA LYS A 415 -17.09 28.99 7.88
C LYS A 415 -15.72 28.75 7.22
N ASN A 416 -15.12 27.66 7.59
CA ASN A 416 -13.88 27.14 7.01
C ASN A 416 -14.09 25.80 6.35
N GLY A 417 -13.05 25.22 5.79
CA GLY A 417 -13.11 23.97 5.06
C GLY A 417 -13.51 22.75 5.90
N ASP A 418 -13.30 22.81 7.21
CA ASP A 418 -13.71 21.77 8.16
C ASP A 418 -15.15 21.96 8.70
N GLY A 419 -15.84 23.01 8.26
CA GLY A 419 -17.20 23.34 8.69
C GLY A 419 -17.30 24.04 10.03
N ILE A 420 -16.20 24.38 10.69
CA ILE A 420 -16.17 25.10 11.95
C ILE A 420 -16.22 26.61 11.65
N ALA A 421 -17.16 27.31 12.25
CA ALA A 421 -17.24 28.76 12.16
C ALA A 421 -16.05 29.41 12.88
N ARG A 422 -15.39 30.34 12.23
CA ARG A 422 -14.36 31.17 12.81
C ARG A 422 -14.93 32.54 13.12
N GLN A 423 -14.60 33.08 14.29
CA GLN A 423 -15.00 34.39 14.73
C GLN A 423 -13.78 35.15 15.24
N VAL A 424 -13.90 36.46 15.36
CA VAL A 424 -12.79 37.33 15.83
C VAL A 424 -12.29 36.93 17.21
N ASP A 425 -13.15 36.38 18.04
CA ASP A 425 -12.82 35.86 19.36
C ASP A 425 -12.36 34.41 19.39
N GLY A 426 -12.11 33.82 18.22
CA GLY A 426 -11.66 32.41 18.06
C GLY A 426 -12.78 31.39 17.80
N GLY A 427 -14.04 31.79 17.81
CA GLY A 427 -15.17 30.92 17.49
C GLY A 427 -15.38 29.75 18.45
N VAL A 428 -15.74 28.60 17.91
CA VAL A 428 -15.87 27.37 18.70
C VAL A 428 -14.53 27.00 19.31
N GLY A 429 -14.50 26.78 20.62
CA GLY A 429 -13.27 26.55 21.38
C GLY A 429 -12.50 27.80 21.77
N ALA A 430 -13.02 28.98 21.49
CA ALA A 430 -12.40 30.24 21.92
C ALA A 430 -12.10 30.30 23.42
N GLY A 431 -12.97 29.72 24.23
CA GLY A 431 -12.76 29.61 25.69
C GLY A 431 -11.56 28.75 26.09
N THR A 432 -10.94 28.04 25.15
CA THR A 432 -9.75 27.22 25.38
C THR A 432 -8.44 27.95 25.08
N VAL A 433 -8.50 29.14 24.48
CA VAL A 433 -7.34 30.01 24.16
C VAL A 433 -6.96 30.86 25.37
N TYR A 434 -6.55 30.23 26.47
CA TYR A 434 -6.13 30.89 27.67
C TYR A 434 -5.17 30.04 28.50
N LYS A 435 -4.68 30.58 29.59
CA LYS A 435 -3.76 29.85 30.46
C LYS A 435 -4.39 28.55 30.97
N ARG A 436 -3.57 27.52 31.08
CA ARG A 436 -3.91 26.34 31.85
C ARG A 436 -4.20 26.71 33.29
N ASP A 437 -5.23 26.13 33.86
CA ASP A 437 -5.45 26.19 35.30
C ASP A 437 -4.38 25.37 36.01
N GLU A 438 -4.06 25.73 37.26
CA GLU A 438 -3.04 25.03 38.03
C GLU A 438 -3.36 23.54 38.27
N ASP A 439 -4.64 23.21 38.27
CA ASP A 439 -5.15 21.85 38.46
C ASP A 439 -5.50 21.12 37.13
N TYR A 440 -5.22 21.72 35.98
CA TYR A 440 -5.47 21.09 34.69
C TYR A 440 -4.62 19.85 34.51
N MET A 441 -5.24 18.72 34.15
CA MET A 441 -4.57 17.46 33.90
C MET A 441 -4.72 17.04 32.42
N ALA A 442 -3.62 16.65 31.81
CA ALA A 442 -3.65 16.21 30.43
C ALA A 442 -4.49 14.93 30.28
N PRO A 443 -5.35 14.81 29.25
CA PRO A 443 -6.25 13.67 29.07
C PRO A 443 -5.55 12.34 29.03
N VAL A 444 -4.46 12.23 28.31
CA VAL A 444 -3.70 10.99 28.19
C VAL A 444 -3.16 10.51 29.52
N THR A 445 -2.68 11.43 30.34
CA THR A 445 -2.15 11.14 31.67
C THR A 445 -3.24 10.58 32.58
N ALA A 446 -4.43 11.18 32.57
CA ALA A 446 -5.53 10.74 33.41
C ALA A 446 -6.18 9.44 32.93
N HIS A 447 -6.37 9.31 31.61
CA HIS A 447 -7.15 8.23 31.05
C HIS A 447 -6.31 6.99 30.70
N PHE A 448 -5.16 7.18 30.09
CA PHE A 448 -4.32 6.06 29.65
C PHE A 448 -3.27 5.61 30.67
N GLY A 449 -3.24 6.24 31.83
CA GLY A 449 -2.32 5.90 32.92
C GLY A 449 -0.83 6.03 32.56
N ASN A 450 -0.51 6.66 31.45
CA ASN A 450 0.87 6.86 31.05
C ASN A 450 1.65 7.63 32.10
N ASN A 451 0.95 8.50 32.83
CA ASN A 451 1.50 9.26 33.92
C ASN A 451 0.39 9.64 34.90
N ASN A 452 0.34 8.97 36.04
CA ASN A 452 -0.66 9.25 37.07
C ASN A 452 -0.09 10.25 38.06
N ILE A 453 -0.65 11.47 38.04
CA ILE A 453 -0.17 12.57 38.84
C ILE A 453 -0.20 12.29 40.34
N GLU A 454 -1.28 11.70 40.85
CA GLU A 454 -1.42 11.38 42.28
C GLU A 454 -0.43 10.30 42.72
N GLN A 455 -0.20 9.31 41.90
CA GLN A 455 0.71 8.22 42.18
C GLN A 455 2.15 8.71 42.33
N TYR A 456 2.53 9.73 41.58
CA TYR A 456 3.88 10.29 41.63
C TYR A 456 3.97 11.54 42.51
N GLY A 457 2.90 11.91 43.19
CA GLY A 457 2.88 13.01 44.12
C GLY A 457 2.98 14.42 43.47
N ALA A 458 2.80 14.50 42.15
CA ALA A 458 2.70 15.78 41.48
C ALA A 458 1.32 16.39 41.69
N THR A 459 1.26 17.71 41.74
CA THR A 459 0.00 18.46 41.91
C THR A 459 -0.29 19.42 40.77
N ASN A 460 0.68 19.66 39.91
CA ASN A 460 0.56 20.53 38.78
C ASN A 460 0.74 19.71 37.45
N PRO A 461 -0.27 19.64 36.58
CA PRO A 461 -0.18 18.94 35.31
C PRO A 461 0.94 19.45 34.39
N SER A 462 1.33 20.71 34.50
CA SER A 462 2.44 21.21 33.69
C SER A 462 3.78 20.56 34.01
N ASP A 463 3.95 20.02 35.22
CA ASP A 463 5.13 19.25 35.59
C ASP A 463 5.19 17.89 34.80
N LEU A 464 4.04 17.38 34.42
CA LEU A 464 3.96 16.17 33.60
C LEU A 464 4.18 16.43 32.12
N ILE A 465 3.63 17.52 31.61
CA ILE A 465 3.61 17.80 30.18
C ILE A 465 4.83 18.59 29.69
N GLY A 466 5.40 19.41 30.48
CA GLY A 466 6.56 20.23 30.10
C GLY A 466 7.77 20.05 31.01
N GLY A 467 7.69 19.19 31.98
CA GLY A 467 8.70 19.03 33.01
C GLY A 467 8.89 17.60 33.46
N SER A 468 8.02 17.09 34.33
CA SER A 468 8.34 15.88 35.07
C SER A 468 8.42 14.60 34.22
N THR A 469 7.71 14.48 33.09
CA THR A 469 7.90 13.36 32.17
C THR A 469 9.24 13.40 31.44
N LEU A 470 9.74 14.61 31.17
CA LEU A 470 11.07 14.80 30.55
C LEU A 470 12.21 14.54 31.53
N GLU A 471 12.01 14.90 32.82
CA GLU A 471 13.00 14.74 33.87
C GLU A 471 13.05 13.28 34.38
N ASP A 472 11.90 12.60 34.41
CA ASP A 472 11.76 11.25 34.94
C ASP A 472 10.85 10.37 34.05
N PRO A 473 11.43 9.73 33.02
CA PRO A 473 10.70 8.85 32.13
C PRO A 473 10.02 7.66 32.83
N ASP A 474 10.49 7.26 34.02
CA ASP A 474 9.92 6.15 34.78
C ASP A 474 8.51 6.47 35.31
N LYS A 475 8.10 7.71 35.26
CA LYS A 475 6.71 8.12 35.54
C LYS A 475 5.72 7.68 34.48
N ILE A 476 6.18 7.32 33.29
CA ILE A 476 5.29 6.84 32.24
C ILE A 476 4.92 5.39 32.52
N ILE A 477 3.64 5.15 32.78
CA ILE A 477 3.12 3.84 33.13
C ILE A 477 2.74 3.06 31.87
N TYR A 478 3.19 1.80 31.82
CA TYR A 478 2.79 0.86 30.80
C TYR A 478 1.37 0.35 31.05
N ILE A 479 0.48 0.52 30.07
CA ILE A 479 -0.89 0.03 30.12
C ILE A 479 -1.07 -1.07 29.09
N ASP A 480 -1.68 -2.18 29.49
CA ASP A 480 -1.94 -3.30 28.61
C ASP A 480 -3.10 -3.04 27.67
N GLU A 481 -4.26 -2.83 28.24
CA GLU A 481 -5.52 -2.67 27.52
C GLU A 481 -6.28 -1.49 28.13
N LEU A 482 -7.08 -0.82 27.34
CA LEU A 482 -7.87 0.31 27.81
C LEU A 482 -9.28 -0.11 28.24
N ASP A 483 -9.92 -0.93 27.43
CA ASP A 483 -11.28 -1.40 27.61
C ASP A 483 -11.51 -2.67 26.76
N ASP A 484 -12.71 -3.19 26.81
CA ASP A 484 -13.10 -4.40 26.07
C ASP A 484 -13.04 -4.19 24.54
N MET A 485 -13.17 -2.97 24.06
CA MET A 485 -13.12 -2.67 22.62
C MET A 485 -11.70 -2.74 22.05
N ASP A 486 -10.70 -2.50 22.88
CA ASP A 486 -9.28 -2.60 22.50
C ASP A 486 -8.56 -3.76 23.16
N ASN A 487 -9.28 -4.73 23.65
CA ASN A 487 -8.72 -5.92 24.27
C ASN A 487 -8.29 -6.93 23.20
N ALA A 488 -7.03 -6.83 22.77
CA ALA A 488 -6.46 -7.74 21.78
C ALA A 488 -6.47 -9.20 22.24
N ALA A 489 -6.26 -9.47 23.53
CA ALA A 489 -6.26 -10.82 24.06
C ALA A 489 -7.66 -11.47 23.97
N ALA A 490 -8.73 -10.72 24.26
CA ALA A 490 -10.11 -11.18 24.11
C ALA A 490 -10.44 -11.49 22.66
N ARG A 491 -10.14 -10.57 21.72
CA ARG A 491 -10.34 -10.80 20.28
C ARG A 491 -9.55 -12.00 19.76
N MET A 492 -8.33 -12.19 20.24
CA MET A 492 -7.50 -13.34 19.89
C MET A 492 -8.09 -14.65 20.41
N GLU A 493 -8.72 -14.67 21.57
CA GLU A 493 -9.41 -15.84 22.06
C GLU A 493 -10.68 -16.15 21.26
N GLU A 494 -11.49 -15.14 20.93
CA GLU A 494 -12.69 -15.29 20.10
C GLU A 494 -12.38 -15.87 18.72
N THR A 495 -11.26 -15.50 18.13
CA THR A 495 -10.83 -15.95 16.80
C THR A 495 -9.90 -17.16 16.83
N LYS A 496 -9.68 -17.76 17.99
CA LYS A 496 -8.70 -18.84 18.18
C LYS A 496 -8.97 -20.05 17.30
N GLU A 497 -10.23 -20.39 17.06
CA GLU A 497 -10.61 -21.50 16.19
C GLU A 497 -10.20 -21.32 14.73
N PHE A 498 -10.03 -20.07 14.27
CA PHE A 498 -9.59 -19.73 12.91
C PHE A 498 -8.08 -19.55 12.78
N ARG A 499 -7.37 -19.48 13.93
CA ARG A 499 -5.92 -19.30 13.95
C ARG A 499 -5.25 -20.67 14.10
N ASN A 500 -4.25 -20.92 13.28
CA ASN A 500 -3.47 -22.17 13.33
C ASN A 500 -4.32 -23.46 13.21
N THR A 501 -5.46 -23.38 12.53
CA THR A 501 -6.33 -24.51 12.23
C THR A 501 -6.47 -24.67 10.72
N ASN A 502 -7.09 -25.78 10.32
CA ASN A 502 -7.46 -25.99 8.91
C ASN A 502 -8.74 -25.21 8.51
N MET A 503 -9.33 -24.45 9.43
CA MET A 503 -10.53 -23.67 9.16
C MET A 503 -10.15 -22.29 8.66
N ILE A 504 -10.70 -21.88 7.52
CA ILE A 504 -10.51 -20.53 6.97
C ILE A 504 -11.85 -19.84 6.71
N LYS A 505 -11.86 -18.54 6.85
CA LYS A 505 -12.98 -17.64 6.58
C LYS A 505 -12.43 -16.40 5.85
N PRO A 506 -13.14 -15.85 4.86
CA PRO A 506 -12.70 -14.61 4.22
C PRO A 506 -12.63 -13.45 5.22
N GLU A 507 -11.79 -12.49 4.91
CA GLU A 507 -11.65 -11.27 5.69
C GLU A 507 -11.08 -10.14 4.83
N VAL A 508 -11.45 -8.91 5.10
CA VAL A 508 -10.88 -7.71 4.49
C VAL A 508 -10.57 -6.62 5.51
N GLU A 509 -11.09 -6.72 6.71
CA GLU A 509 -10.90 -5.73 7.77
C GLU A 509 -10.12 -6.29 8.96
N TRP A 510 -10.42 -7.49 9.40
CA TRP A 510 -9.70 -8.13 10.48
C TRP A 510 -9.96 -9.64 10.52
N LEU A 511 -9.16 -10.33 11.32
CA LEU A 511 -9.04 -11.79 11.32
C LEU A 511 -10.37 -12.53 11.45
N ALA A 512 -10.69 -13.28 10.41
CA ALA A 512 -11.81 -14.22 10.36
C ALA A 512 -13.21 -13.60 10.57
N ASP A 513 -13.39 -12.34 10.26
CA ASP A 513 -14.67 -11.65 10.44
C ASP A 513 -15.74 -12.01 9.40
N GLY A 514 -15.37 -12.73 8.35
CA GLY A 514 -16.26 -13.14 7.26
C GLY A 514 -16.56 -12.06 6.24
N THR A 515 -15.91 -10.92 6.29
CA THR A 515 -16.14 -9.83 5.35
C THR A 515 -15.70 -10.22 3.94
N VAL A 516 -16.58 -9.97 2.97
CA VAL A 516 -16.34 -10.14 1.54
C VAL A 516 -16.79 -8.90 0.79
N VAL A 517 -16.17 -8.68 -0.37
CA VAL A 517 -16.59 -7.65 -1.32
C VAL A 517 -16.95 -8.29 -2.63
N VAL A 518 -18.10 -7.97 -3.15
CA VAL A 518 -18.60 -8.45 -4.44
C VAL A 518 -18.70 -7.28 -5.40
N GLU A 519 -18.09 -7.42 -6.56
CA GLU A 519 -18.20 -6.44 -7.64
C GLU A 519 -19.23 -6.92 -8.69
N LEU A 520 -20.16 -6.04 -9.04
CA LEU A 520 -21.25 -6.32 -9.96
C LEU A 520 -21.26 -5.24 -11.06
N PHE A 521 -21.44 -5.67 -12.31
CA PHE A 521 -21.91 -4.79 -13.37
C PHE A 521 -23.42 -5.00 -13.57
N LEU A 522 -24.20 -3.93 -13.45
CA LEU A 522 -25.64 -3.97 -13.62
C LEU A 522 -26.07 -3.04 -14.76
N PRO A 523 -26.71 -3.59 -15.84
CA PRO A 523 -27.04 -2.85 -17.06
C PRO A 523 -28.35 -2.05 -16.90
N THR A 524 -28.35 -1.08 -16.00
CA THR A 524 -29.49 -0.23 -15.72
C THR A 524 -29.06 1.10 -15.13
N GLU A 525 -30.01 2.00 -14.93
CA GLU A 525 -29.74 3.31 -14.33
C GLU A 525 -29.23 3.20 -12.90
N PRO A 526 -28.42 4.16 -12.40
CA PRO A 526 -27.64 4.01 -11.17
C PRO A 526 -28.46 3.70 -9.91
N ARG A 527 -29.63 4.32 -9.73
CA ARG A 527 -30.46 4.12 -8.53
C ARG A 527 -31.08 2.73 -8.48
N VAL A 528 -31.51 2.22 -9.65
CA VAL A 528 -32.01 0.85 -9.77
C VAL A 528 -30.88 -0.14 -9.60
N ALA A 529 -29.74 0.13 -10.20
CA ALA A 529 -28.54 -0.69 -10.05
C ALA A 529 -28.13 -0.84 -8.58
N GLN A 530 -28.10 0.25 -7.81
CA GLN A 530 -27.78 0.23 -6.39
C GLN A 530 -28.75 -0.65 -5.58
N ALA A 531 -30.04 -0.50 -5.81
CA ALA A 531 -31.06 -1.31 -5.14
C ALA A 531 -30.97 -2.79 -5.52
N ALA A 532 -30.76 -3.07 -6.82
CA ALA A 532 -30.59 -4.43 -7.32
C ALA A 532 -29.32 -5.11 -6.77
N ALA A 533 -28.21 -4.39 -6.64
CA ALA A 533 -26.97 -4.92 -6.08
C ALA A 533 -27.16 -5.42 -4.64
N LEU A 534 -27.88 -4.67 -3.82
CA LEU A 534 -28.21 -5.10 -2.44
C LEU A 534 -29.10 -6.35 -2.45
N GLU A 535 -30.02 -6.45 -3.38
CA GLU A 535 -30.89 -7.63 -3.50
C GLU A 535 -30.09 -8.86 -3.98
N PHE A 536 -29.18 -8.70 -4.96
CA PHE A 536 -28.26 -9.78 -5.33
C PHE A 536 -27.41 -10.24 -4.16
N ALA A 537 -26.86 -9.32 -3.38
CA ALA A 537 -26.07 -9.66 -2.20
C ALA A 537 -26.87 -10.48 -1.16
N LYS A 538 -28.13 -10.14 -0.92
CA LYS A 538 -29.03 -10.94 -0.06
C LYS A 538 -29.28 -12.34 -0.64
N HIS A 539 -29.51 -12.46 -1.95
CA HIS A 539 -29.65 -13.76 -2.60
C HIS A 539 -28.37 -14.61 -2.56
N MET A 540 -27.21 -13.98 -2.47
CA MET A 540 -25.93 -14.64 -2.20
C MET A 540 -25.73 -15.01 -0.71
N ASN A 541 -26.73 -14.77 0.15
CA ASN A 541 -26.69 -14.95 1.59
C ASN A 541 -25.62 -14.11 2.30
N LEU A 542 -25.28 -12.93 1.77
CA LEU A 542 -24.45 -12.00 2.48
C LEU A 542 -25.25 -11.32 3.59
N GLN A 543 -24.72 -11.34 4.80
CA GLN A 543 -25.27 -10.63 5.95
C GLN A 543 -24.87 -9.15 5.87
N ASP A 544 -25.76 -8.28 6.31
CA ASP A 544 -25.56 -6.83 6.39
C ASP A 544 -24.94 -6.21 5.11
N PRO A 545 -25.52 -6.46 3.91
CA PRO A 545 -24.92 -5.96 2.68
C PRO A 545 -25.02 -4.43 2.58
N GLU A 546 -23.89 -3.81 2.24
CA GLU A 546 -23.75 -2.37 2.09
C GLU A 546 -23.07 -2.05 0.74
N VAL A 547 -23.62 -1.08 0.00
CA VAL A 547 -22.95 -0.55 -1.19
C VAL A 547 -21.85 0.40 -0.73
N VAL A 548 -20.60 0.02 -0.97
CA VAL A 548 -19.42 0.81 -0.59
C VAL A 548 -18.90 1.69 -1.72
N HIS A 549 -19.23 1.32 -2.96
CA HIS A 549 -18.86 2.13 -4.14
C HIS A 549 -19.81 1.89 -5.30
N ILE A 550 -20.06 2.97 -6.06
CA ILE A 550 -20.78 2.94 -7.34
C ILE A 550 -20.03 3.80 -8.37
N GLU A 551 -19.71 3.20 -9.49
CA GLU A 551 -19.18 3.89 -10.67
C GLU A 551 -20.23 3.86 -11.78
N VAL A 552 -20.71 5.03 -12.18
CA VAL A 552 -21.66 5.14 -13.28
C VAL A 552 -20.89 5.07 -14.60
N LEU A 553 -20.93 3.93 -15.27
CA LEU A 553 -20.29 3.77 -16.57
C LEU A 553 -21.07 4.48 -17.67
N HIS A 554 -22.38 4.43 -17.61
CA HIS A 554 -23.30 5.22 -18.41
C HIS A 554 -24.65 5.32 -17.72
N GLY A 555 -25.29 6.48 -17.72
CA GLY A 555 -26.53 6.74 -16.98
C GLY A 555 -27.71 5.84 -17.30
N ALA A 556 -27.77 5.23 -18.49
CA ALA A 556 -28.79 4.30 -18.92
C ALA A 556 -28.32 2.87 -19.13
N GLU A 557 -27.03 2.69 -19.54
CA GLU A 557 -26.52 1.38 -19.98
C GLU A 557 -25.88 0.56 -18.87
N GLY A 558 -25.48 1.20 -17.75
CA GLY A 558 -25.00 0.43 -16.62
C GLY A 558 -24.06 1.11 -15.65
N SER A 559 -23.96 0.48 -14.48
CA SER A 559 -23.09 0.88 -13.38
C SER A 559 -22.29 -0.31 -12.85
N ARG A 560 -21.06 -0.05 -12.43
CA ARG A 560 -20.25 -0.97 -11.65
C ARG A 560 -20.44 -0.67 -10.16
N ILE A 561 -20.74 -1.69 -9.38
CA ILE A 561 -21.09 -1.53 -7.97
C ILE A 561 -20.28 -2.52 -7.14
N GLN A 562 -19.69 -2.04 -6.05
CA GLN A 562 -19.08 -2.86 -5.03
C GLN A 562 -19.99 -2.95 -3.81
N VAL A 563 -20.28 -4.17 -3.38
CA VAL A 563 -21.09 -4.46 -2.20
C VAL A 563 -20.25 -5.21 -1.19
N LYS A 564 -20.14 -4.66 0.01
CA LYS A 564 -19.54 -5.33 1.17
C LYS A 564 -20.61 -6.07 1.94
N GLY A 565 -20.31 -7.25 2.44
CA GLY A 565 -21.18 -8.03 3.31
C GLY A 565 -20.40 -9.09 4.05
N LYS A 566 -21.06 -9.89 4.88
CA LYS A 566 -20.42 -10.95 5.66
C LYS A 566 -20.99 -12.32 5.31
N ILE A 567 -20.12 -13.32 5.35
CA ILE A 567 -20.51 -14.73 5.34
C ILE A 567 -20.28 -15.33 6.72
N ASP A 568 -21.12 -16.29 7.12
CA ASP A 568 -21.08 -16.91 8.44
C ASP A 568 -20.48 -18.33 8.46
N PHE A 569 -20.16 -18.86 7.28
CA PHE A 569 -19.57 -20.19 7.16
C PHE A 569 -18.03 -20.10 7.00
N GLN A 570 -17.39 -21.19 7.33
CA GLN A 570 -15.95 -21.41 7.19
C GLN A 570 -15.68 -22.67 6.38
N VAL A 571 -14.47 -22.75 5.82
CA VAL A 571 -14.04 -23.87 5.01
C VAL A 571 -12.89 -24.62 5.68
N ASP A 572 -13.02 -25.93 5.77
CA ASP A 572 -11.97 -26.83 6.27
C ASP A 572 -11.04 -27.20 5.09
N ILE A 573 -9.87 -26.57 5.05
CA ILE A 573 -8.91 -26.78 3.96
C ILE A 573 -8.34 -28.22 3.93
N SER A 574 -8.40 -28.96 5.03
CA SER A 574 -7.96 -30.36 5.05
C SER A 574 -8.91 -31.30 4.28
N LYS A 575 -10.11 -30.81 3.94
CA LYS A 575 -11.12 -31.57 3.17
C LYS A 575 -11.24 -31.09 1.72
N ILE A 576 -10.49 -30.09 1.33
CA ILE A 576 -10.45 -29.60 -0.04
C ILE A 576 -9.43 -30.44 -0.81
N GLU A 577 -9.80 -30.86 -2.00
CA GLU A 577 -8.85 -31.43 -2.94
C GLU A 577 -7.93 -30.32 -3.45
N ILE A 578 -6.67 -30.37 -3.03
CA ILE A 578 -5.64 -29.41 -3.48
C ILE A 578 -4.89 -30.13 -4.61
N PRO A 579 -4.91 -29.57 -5.84
CA PRO A 579 -4.14 -30.14 -6.93
C PRO A 579 -2.65 -30.22 -6.56
N GLU A 580 -2.02 -31.34 -6.80
CA GLU A 580 -0.58 -31.47 -6.62
C GLU A 580 0.15 -30.50 -7.56
N GLU A 581 1.21 -29.87 -7.06
CA GLU A 581 2.09 -29.10 -7.93
C GLU A 581 2.73 -30.04 -8.96
N PRO A 582 2.66 -29.72 -10.26
CA PRO A 582 3.26 -30.57 -11.26
C PRO A 582 4.78 -30.59 -11.06
N GLU A 583 5.35 -31.78 -10.96
CA GLU A 583 6.79 -31.96 -10.92
C GLU A 583 7.42 -31.41 -12.21
N ILE A 584 8.38 -30.48 -12.07
CA ILE A 584 9.10 -29.87 -13.18
C ILE A 584 10.52 -30.45 -13.21
N PHE A 585 10.93 -30.98 -14.37
CA PHE A 585 12.28 -31.49 -14.55
C PHE A 585 13.31 -30.34 -14.60
N SER A 586 14.51 -30.60 -14.08
CA SER A 586 15.65 -29.72 -14.29
C SER A 586 16.09 -29.74 -15.77
N ASN A 587 16.93 -28.74 -16.13
CA ASN A 587 17.51 -28.72 -17.48
C ASN A 587 18.26 -30.02 -17.80
N GLU A 588 19.05 -30.52 -16.83
CA GLU A 588 19.85 -31.75 -16.97
C GLU A 588 18.96 -32.95 -17.16
N GLN A 589 17.87 -33.09 -16.42
CA GLN A 589 16.92 -34.18 -16.55
C GLN A 589 16.23 -34.16 -17.92
N LEU A 590 15.87 -32.96 -18.43
CA LEU A 590 15.27 -32.85 -19.78
C LEU A 590 16.26 -33.22 -20.89
N TRP A 591 17.49 -32.71 -20.81
CA TRP A 591 18.51 -33.10 -21.81
C TRP A 591 18.79 -34.58 -21.79
N GLU A 592 18.97 -35.20 -20.64
CA GLU A 592 19.21 -36.63 -20.51
C GLU A 592 18.02 -37.46 -21.04
N ALA A 593 16.79 -37.06 -20.70
CA ALA A 593 15.59 -37.76 -21.14
C ALA A 593 15.37 -37.68 -22.66
N ILE A 594 15.63 -36.50 -23.26
CA ILE A 594 15.43 -36.27 -24.69
C ILE A 594 16.60 -36.85 -25.52
N GLU A 595 17.82 -36.81 -25.02
CA GLU A 595 18.96 -37.48 -25.66
C GLU A 595 18.77 -38.98 -25.68
N LYS A 596 18.27 -39.57 -24.60
CA LYS A 596 17.99 -41.01 -24.49
C LYS A 596 16.83 -41.43 -25.36
N ASN A 597 15.79 -40.62 -25.43
CA ASN A 597 14.59 -40.90 -26.23
C ASN A 597 14.14 -39.59 -26.89
N PRO A 598 14.53 -39.35 -28.17
CA PRO A 598 14.19 -38.10 -28.86
C PRO A 598 12.69 -37.84 -28.90
N LEU A 599 12.30 -36.58 -28.77
CA LEU A 599 10.93 -36.12 -28.77
C LEU A 599 10.66 -35.28 -30.02
N LYS A 600 9.67 -35.66 -30.79
CA LYS A 600 9.24 -34.95 -31.99
C LYS A 600 7.83 -34.39 -31.82
N VAL A 601 7.68 -33.12 -32.08
CA VAL A 601 6.45 -32.36 -31.81
C VAL A 601 5.97 -31.62 -33.06
N VAL A 602 4.68 -31.69 -33.35
CA VAL A 602 4.04 -30.83 -34.35
C VAL A 602 3.24 -29.75 -33.63
N ALA A 603 3.44 -28.51 -34.02
CA ALA A 603 2.84 -27.36 -33.34
C ALA A 603 2.16 -26.41 -34.30
N ALA A 604 1.01 -25.85 -33.92
CA ALA A 604 0.31 -24.84 -34.70
C ALA A 604 -0.67 -24.02 -33.83
N THR A 605 -1.02 -22.82 -34.28
CA THR A 605 -2.27 -22.22 -33.85
C THR A 605 -3.41 -22.75 -34.74
N VAL A 606 -4.54 -23.13 -34.14
CA VAL A 606 -5.58 -23.90 -34.81
C VAL A 606 -6.83 -23.12 -35.15
N GLY A 607 -7.54 -23.58 -36.20
CA GLY A 607 -8.78 -22.92 -36.64
C GLY A 607 -8.51 -21.58 -37.30
N GLU A 608 -9.19 -20.54 -36.85
CA GLU A 608 -9.06 -19.19 -37.39
C GLU A 608 -8.08 -18.33 -36.56
N ASP A 609 -7.31 -18.93 -35.65
CA ASP A 609 -6.46 -18.24 -34.72
C ASP A 609 -5.07 -17.91 -35.31
N GLU A 610 -4.75 -16.61 -35.35
CA GLU A 610 -3.45 -16.12 -35.84
C GLU A 610 -2.46 -15.77 -34.71
N HIS A 611 -2.85 -15.92 -33.44
CA HIS A 611 -2.04 -15.50 -32.28
C HIS A 611 -0.94 -16.54 -31.97
N SER A 612 0.21 -16.39 -32.56
CA SER A 612 1.31 -17.35 -32.45
C SER A 612 2.37 -17.06 -31.39
N VAL A 613 2.38 -15.85 -30.81
CA VAL A 613 3.49 -15.41 -29.92
C VAL A 613 3.67 -16.35 -28.75
N GLY A 614 2.62 -16.67 -28.01
CA GLY A 614 2.71 -17.54 -26.84
C GLY A 614 3.17 -18.98 -27.19
N LEU A 615 2.72 -19.52 -28.32
CA LEU A 615 3.17 -20.81 -28.80
C LEU A 615 4.65 -20.77 -29.21
N ARG A 616 5.06 -19.68 -29.90
CA ARG A 616 6.46 -19.49 -30.32
C ARG A 616 7.38 -19.35 -29.09
N GLU A 617 6.92 -18.71 -28.02
CA GLU A 617 7.67 -18.65 -26.76
C GLU A 617 7.89 -20.03 -26.12
N VAL A 618 6.93 -20.93 -26.27
CA VAL A 618 7.04 -22.29 -25.73
C VAL A 618 7.96 -23.16 -26.58
N ILE A 619 7.97 -22.99 -27.91
CA ILE A 619 8.73 -23.89 -28.81
C ILE A 619 10.13 -23.37 -29.14
N ASP A 620 10.31 -22.07 -29.44
CA ASP A 620 11.55 -21.55 -30.02
C ASP A 620 12.71 -21.50 -29.01
N ILE A 621 13.87 -22.03 -29.43
CA ILE A 621 15.09 -22.01 -28.64
C ILE A 621 15.53 -20.60 -28.20
N LYS A 622 15.35 -19.61 -29.07
CA LYS A 622 15.69 -18.20 -28.77
C LYS A 622 14.87 -17.57 -27.63
N HIS A 623 13.74 -18.17 -27.31
CA HIS A 623 12.86 -17.77 -26.21
C HIS A 623 12.98 -18.70 -24.99
N GLY A 624 13.94 -19.64 -25.01
CA GLY A 624 14.06 -20.67 -23.99
C GLY A 624 12.99 -21.75 -24.06
N GLY A 625 12.41 -21.93 -25.25
CA GLY A 625 11.41 -22.94 -25.53
C GLY A 625 11.95 -24.38 -25.61
N ILE A 626 11.09 -25.34 -25.96
CA ILE A 626 11.39 -26.77 -25.87
C ILE A 626 12.53 -27.24 -26.80
N GLU A 627 12.77 -26.54 -27.91
CA GLU A 627 13.94 -26.81 -28.79
C GLU A 627 15.28 -26.69 -28.04
N LYS A 628 15.33 -25.95 -26.94
CA LYS A 628 16.53 -25.77 -26.10
C LYS A 628 17.08 -27.15 -25.62
N TRP A 629 16.20 -28.12 -25.39
CA TRP A 629 16.59 -29.45 -24.90
C TRP A 629 16.73 -30.49 -26.02
N GLY A 630 16.70 -30.03 -27.28
CA GLY A 630 16.85 -30.93 -28.43
C GLY A 630 15.53 -31.55 -28.94
N VAL A 631 14.39 -31.00 -28.54
CA VAL A 631 13.09 -31.41 -29.11
C VAL A 631 13.01 -30.99 -30.57
N GLU A 632 12.67 -31.92 -31.45
CA GLU A 632 12.40 -31.63 -32.86
C GLU A 632 10.99 -31.06 -33.01
N VAL A 633 10.88 -29.78 -33.43
CA VAL A 633 9.58 -29.12 -33.59
C VAL A 633 9.30 -28.82 -35.06
N GLU A 634 8.20 -29.35 -35.57
CA GLU A 634 7.63 -28.94 -36.86
C GLU A 634 6.49 -27.94 -36.60
N TYR A 635 6.74 -26.68 -36.90
CA TYR A 635 5.75 -25.60 -36.71
C TYR A 635 4.98 -25.32 -38.01
N LEU A 636 3.70 -25.65 -38.05
CA LEU A 636 2.84 -25.54 -39.24
C LEU A 636 2.27 -24.12 -39.46
N GLY A 637 2.60 -23.14 -38.58
CA GLY A 637 2.13 -21.78 -38.72
C GLY A 637 0.84 -21.48 -37.96
N THR A 638 0.17 -20.43 -38.40
CA THR A 638 -1.09 -19.97 -37.85
C THR A 638 -2.30 -20.43 -38.66
N SER A 639 -3.49 -20.32 -38.08
CA SER A 639 -4.76 -20.69 -38.71
C SER A 639 -4.73 -22.11 -39.37
N CYS A 640 -4.04 -23.02 -38.69
CA CYS A 640 -3.87 -24.34 -39.20
C CYS A 640 -5.16 -25.16 -39.06
N PRO A 641 -5.67 -25.80 -40.13
CA PRO A 641 -6.77 -26.73 -40.01
C PRO A 641 -6.39 -27.89 -39.07
N ILE A 642 -7.30 -28.28 -38.20
CA ILE A 642 -7.08 -29.33 -37.21
C ILE A 642 -6.71 -30.65 -37.84
N GLU A 643 -7.37 -30.95 -38.95
CA GLU A 643 -7.10 -32.16 -39.74
C GLU A 643 -5.66 -32.18 -40.27
N LYS A 644 -5.17 -31.05 -40.77
CA LYS A 644 -3.79 -30.91 -41.25
C LYS A 644 -2.78 -31.14 -40.13
N LEU A 645 -3.08 -30.62 -38.93
CA LEU A 645 -2.20 -30.75 -37.76
C LEU A 645 -2.04 -32.22 -37.36
N VAL A 646 -3.14 -32.98 -37.30
CA VAL A 646 -3.11 -34.42 -36.98
C VAL A 646 -2.47 -35.23 -38.11
N ASP A 647 -2.82 -34.99 -39.38
CA ASP A 647 -2.25 -35.69 -40.51
C ASP A 647 -0.73 -35.47 -40.62
N ALA A 648 -0.25 -34.25 -40.34
CA ALA A 648 1.19 -33.95 -40.25
C ALA A 648 1.88 -34.74 -39.11
N ALA A 649 1.23 -34.84 -37.95
CA ALA A 649 1.79 -35.62 -36.84
C ALA A 649 1.92 -37.11 -37.20
N ILE A 650 0.96 -37.63 -37.95
CA ILE A 650 1.01 -39.03 -38.47
C ILE A 650 2.14 -39.19 -39.50
N GLU A 651 2.23 -38.30 -40.50
CA GLU A 651 3.21 -38.38 -41.57
C GLU A 651 4.65 -38.27 -41.03
N LEU A 652 4.84 -37.41 -40.05
CA LEU A 652 6.15 -37.15 -39.41
C LEU A 652 6.48 -38.17 -38.31
N ASN A 653 5.57 -39.10 -37.97
CA ASN A 653 5.68 -39.96 -36.81
C ASN A 653 6.02 -39.16 -35.52
N ALA A 654 5.30 -38.08 -35.28
CA ALA A 654 5.49 -37.25 -34.10
C ALA A 654 5.00 -37.95 -32.83
N ASP A 655 5.60 -37.59 -31.69
CA ASP A 655 5.22 -38.09 -30.38
C ASP A 655 4.14 -37.21 -29.75
N ALA A 656 4.13 -35.90 -30.11
CA ALA A 656 3.21 -34.93 -29.50
C ALA A 656 2.69 -33.89 -30.48
N ILE A 657 1.52 -33.34 -30.13
CA ILE A 657 0.90 -32.17 -30.76
C ILE A 657 0.76 -31.06 -29.74
N LEU A 658 1.19 -29.86 -30.11
CA LEU A 658 0.92 -28.60 -29.39
C LEU A 658 -0.05 -27.75 -30.21
N ALA A 659 -1.29 -27.65 -29.78
CA ALA A 659 -2.31 -26.79 -30.39
C ALA A 659 -2.52 -25.53 -29.56
N SER A 660 -2.37 -24.36 -30.17
CA SER A 660 -2.67 -23.10 -29.49
C SER A 660 -3.99 -22.51 -29.99
N THR A 661 -4.81 -22.03 -29.05
CA THR A 661 -6.08 -21.36 -29.33
C THR A 661 -6.33 -20.25 -28.31
N ILE A 662 -6.32 -19.00 -28.73
CA ILE A 662 -6.53 -17.82 -27.90
C ILE A 662 -7.94 -17.25 -28.07
N ILE A 663 -8.49 -17.35 -29.27
CA ILE A 663 -9.85 -16.92 -29.58
C ILE A 663 -10.85 -17.80 -28.80
N SER A 664 -11.72 -17.17 -28.03
CA SER A 664 -12.65 -17.87 -27.13
C SER A 664 -14.14 -17.55 -27.36
N HIS A 665 -14.47 -16.56 -28.23
CA HIS A 665 -15.87 -16.25 -28.50
C HIS A 665 -16.58 -17.43 -29.18
N ASP A 666 -17.87 -17.56 -28.93
CA ASP A 666 -18.68 -18.72 -29.38
C ASP A 666 -18.12 -20.08 -28.97
N ASP A 667 -17.34 -20.10 -27.89
CA ASP A 667 -16.72 -21.34 -27.39
C ASP A 667 -15.82 -22.07 -28.43
N ILE A 668 -15.22 -21.32 -29.36
CA ILE A 668 -14.43 -21.89 -30.45
C ILE A 668 -13.25 -22.69 -29.93
N HIS A 669 -12.62 -22.27 -28.83
CA HIS A 669 -11.52 -22.98 -28.21
C HIS A 669 -11.93 -24.39 -27.71
N TYR A 670 -13.14 -24.55 -27.15
CA TYR A 670 -13.71 -25.85 -26.79
C TYR A 670 -13.93 -26.72 -28.03
N LYS A 671 -14.55 -26.11 -29.04
CA LYS A 671 -14.86 -26.82 -30.30
C LYS A 671 -13.57 -27.31 -30.97
N ASN A 672 -12.52 -26.48 -30.97
CA ASN A 672 -11.22 -26.82 -31.54
C ASN A 672 -10.55 -27.97 -30.78
N MET A 673 -10.50 -27.94 -29.46
CA MET A 673 -9.94 -29.04 -28.67
C MET A 673 -10.72 -30.32 -28.85
N LYS A 674 -12.04 -30.25 -28.82
CA LYS A 674 -12.89 -31.42 -29.04
C LYS A 674 -12.70 -31.99 -30.44
N ARG A 675 -12.67 -31.17 -31.49
CA ARG A 675 -12.44 -31.63 -32.88
C ARG A 675 -11.08 -32.25 -33.03
N LEU A 676 -10.03 -31.70 -32.37
CA LEU A 676 -8.69 -32.27 -32.38
C LEU A 676 -8.68 -33.71 -31.79
N HIS A 677 -9.33 -33.86 -30.62
CA HIS A 677 -9.49 -35.18 -29.99
C HIS A 677 -10.26 -36.15 -30.87
N ASP A 678 -11.41 -35.73 -31.41
CA ASP A 678 -12.29 -36.58 -32.23
C ASP A 678 -11.56 -37.05 -33.51
N TYR A 679 -10.86 -36.13 -34.20
CA TYR A 679 -10.14 -36.45 -35.40
C TYR A 679 -8.94 -37.36 -35.16
N ALA A 680 -8.17 -37.14 -34.11
CA ALA A 680 -7.09 -38.03 -33.71
C ALA A 680 -7.61 -39.42 -33.34
N THR A 681 -8.82 -39.53 -32.79
CA THR A 681 -9.52 -40.78 -32.50
C THR A 681 -10.00 -41.46 -33.78
N GLU A 682 -10.61 -40.72 -34.72
CA GLU A 682 -11.01 -41.20 -36.05
C GLU A 682 -9.83 -41.83 -36.81
N LYS A 683 -8.65 -41.24 -36.69
CA LYS A 683 -7.40 -41.75 -37.30
C LYS A 683 -6.75 -42.89 -36.52
N GLY A 684 -7.22 -43.21 -35.32
CA GLY A 684 -6.68 -44.28 -34.47
C GLY A 684 -5.31 -43.97 -33.87
N VAL A 685 -4.98 -42.70 -33.71
CA VAL A 685 -3.69 -42.23 -33.16
C VAL A 685 -3.79 -41.55 -31.82
N ARG A 686 -5.00 -41.28 -31.31
CA ARG A 686 -5.19 -40.55 -30.04
C ARG A 686 -4.39 -41.12 -28.87
N GLU A 687 -4.40 -42.43 -28.71
CA GLU A 687 -3.71 -43.13 -27.62
C GLU A 687 -2.19 -43.26 -27.85
N LYS A 688 -1.68 -42.82 -28.99
CA LYS A 688 -0.27 -42.88 -29.36
C LYS A 688 0.42 -41.52 -29.33
N LEU A 689 -0.36 -40.44 -29.20
CA LEU A 689 0.11 -39.09 -29.26
C LEU A 689 -0.18 -38.35 -27.93
N VAL A 690 0.81 -37.61 -27.44
CA VAL A 690 0.57 -36.61 -26.41
C VAL A 690 -0.05 -35.38 -27.07
N ILE A 691 -1.28 -35.01 -26.70
CA ILE A 691 -1.96 -33.83 -27.27
C ILE A 691 -2.18 -32.78 -26.21
N CYS A 692 -1.53 -31.66 -26.39
CA CYS A 692 -1.63 -30.51 -25.46
C CYS A 692 -2.27 -29.31 -26.14
N ALA A 693 -3.10 -28.60 -25.38
CA ALA A 693 -3.68 -27.34 -25.82
C ALA A 693 -3.12 -26.16 -25.00
N GLY A 694 -2.84 -25.03 -25.65
CA GLY A 694 -2.39 -23.80 -25.03
C GLY A 694 -3.27 -22.63 -25.42
N GLY A 695 -3.31 -21.61 -24.53
CA GLY A 695 -4.05 -20.37 -24.78
C GLY A 695 -4.40 -19.65 -23.49
N THR A 696 -4.67 -18.34 -23.57
CA THR A 696 -4.93 -17.53 -22.38
C THR A 696 -6.19 -17.91 -21.61
N GLN A 697 -7.10 -18.63 -22.23
CA GLN A 697 -8.36 -19.13 -21.66
C GLN A 697 -8.37 -20.66 -21.50
N VAL A 698 -7.24 -21.33 -21.79
CA VAL A 698 -7.12 -22.79 -21.64
C VAL A 698 -6.62 -23.11 -20.24
N THR A 699 -7.45 -23.73 -19.42
CA THR A 699 -7.03 -24.29 -18.12
C THR A 699 -6.73 -25.79 -18.25
N PRO A 700 -5.93 -26.37 -17.33
CA PRO A 700 -5.67 -27.82 -17.33
C PRO A 700 -6.96 -28.64 -17.32
N GLU A 701 -7.94 -28.29 -16.46
CA GLU A 701 -9.20 -28.99 -16.31
C GLU A 701 -10.04 -28.92 -17.60
N LEU A 702 -10.04 -27.73 -18.23
CA LEU A 702 -10.74 -27.50 -19.47
C LEU A 702 -10.19 -28.38 -20.60
N ALA A 703 -8.88 -28.41 -20.75
CA ALA A 703 -8.22 -29.18 -21.78
C ALA A 703 -8.46 -30.70 -21.60
N VAL A 704 -8.28 -31.21 -20.39
CA VAL A 704 -8.52 -32.61 -20.06
C VAL A 704 -9.99 -33.00 -20.30
N LYS A 705 -10.95 -32.16 -19.92
CA LYS A 705 -12.38 -32.37 -20.17
C LYS A 705 -12.70 -32.47 -21.66
N ASN A 706 -11.91 -31.82 -22.52
CA ASN A 706 -12.08 -31.87 -23.99
C ASN A 706 -11.14 -32.86 -24.67
N GLY A 707 -10.56 -33.80 -23.93
CA GLY A 707 -9.79 -34.93 -24.43
C GLY A 707 -8.31 -34.66 -24.71
N MET A 708 -7.75 -33.55 -24.18
CA MET A 708 -6.31 -33.28 -24.22
C MET A 708 -5.59 -34.01 -23.08
N ASP A 709 -4.29 -34.22 -23.20
CA ASP A 709 -3.45 -34.74 -22.11
C ASP A 709 -3.12 -33.62 -21.10
N ALA A 710 -3.01 -32.38 -21.58
CA ALA A 710 -2.82 -31.22 -20.72
C ALA A 710 -3.28 -29.91 -21.35
N GLY A 711 -3.56 -28.93 -20.50
CA GLY A 711 -3.82 -27.54 -20.86
C GLY A 711 -2.79 -26.58 -20.28
N PHE A 712 -2.40 -25.56 -21.04
CA PHE A 712 -1.38 -24.61 -20.68
C PHE A 712 -1.91 -23.17 -20.83
N GLY A 713 -2.10 -22.50 -19.70
CA GLY A 713 -2.55 -21.12 -19.62
C GLY A 713 -1.41 -20.10 -19.55
N ARG A 714 -1.73 -18.91 -19.03
CA ARG A 714 -0.76 -17.83 -18.81
C ARG A 714 0.36 -18.26 -17.86
N GLY A 715 1.58 -17.79 -18.13
CA GLY A 715 2.75 -18.08 -17.30
C GLY A 715 3.41 -19.42 -17.57
N THR A 716 2.89 -20.21 -18.51
CA THR A 716 3.52 -21.46 -18.95
C THR A 716 4.85 -21.18 -19.65
N LYS A 717 5.88 -21.90 -19.25
CA LYS A 717 7.22 -21.86 -19.86
C LYS A 717 7.49 -23.17 -20.61
N GLY A 718 8.46 -23.15 -21.52
CA GLY A 718 8.87 -24.34 -22.26
C GLY A 718 9.19 -25.55 -21.37
N VAL A 719 9.79 -25.31 -20.18
CA VAL A 719 10.12 -26.39 -19.24
C VAL A 719 8.90 -27.14 -18.72
N HIS A 720 7.78 -26.47 -18.50
CA HIS A 720 6.53 -27.11 -18.06
C HIS A 720 6.00 -28.06 -19.14
N VAL A 721 5.99 -27.57 -20.38
CA VAL A 721 5.50 -28.30 -21.53
C VAL A 721 6.43 -29.51 -21.88
N ALA A 722 7.75 -29.27 -21.87
CA ALA A 722 8.72 -30.31 -22.11
C ALA A 722 8.65 -31.44 -21.05
N THR A 723 8.57 -31.07 -19.77
CA THR A 723 8.45 -32.03 -18.66
C THR A 723 7.22 -32.93 -18.84
N LEU A 724 6.08 -32.35 -19.12
CA LEU A 724 4.84 -33.09 -19.28
C LEU A 724 4.91 -34.01 -20.51
N MET A 725 5.37 -33.46 -21.63
CA MET A 725 5.46 -34.29 -22.89
C MET A 725 6.41 -35.46 -22.75
N VAL A 726 7.55 -35.27 -22.09
CA VAL A 726 8.51 -36.37 -21.84
C VAL A 726 7.84 -37.43 -20.95
N LYS A 727 7.27 -37.05 -19.82
CA LYS A 727 6.60 -38.00 -18.93
C LYS A 727 5.48 -38.78 -19.65
N ARG A 728 4.61 -38.02 -20.33
CA ARG A 728 3.45 -38.64 -20.98
C ARG A 728 3.82 -39.53 -22.16
N ARG A 729 4.83 -39.14 -22.94
CA ARG A 729 5.39 -39.99 -24.01
C ARG A 729 5.95 -41.31 -23.45
N ASP A 730 6.74 -41.22 -22.37
CA ASP A 730 7.36 -42.41 -21.77
C ASP A 730 6.29 -43.33 -21.18
N GLU A 731 5.22 -42.80 -20.56
CA GLU A 731 4.05 -43.58 -20.14
C GLU A 731 3.39 -44.31 -21.32
N ILE A 732 3.14 -43.62 -22.44
CA ILE A 732 2.53 -44.20 -23.65
C ILE A 732 3.42 -45.33 -24.25
N GLN A 733 4.73 -45.13 -24.17
CA GLN A 733 5.71 -46.10 -24.68
C GLN A 733 6.04 -47.20 -23.66
N GLY A 734 5.55 -47.10 -22.41
CA GLY A 734 5.80 -48.11 -21.38
C GLY A 734 7.24 -48.11 -20.83
N LEU A 735 7.90 -46.93 -20.81
CA LEU A 735 9.29 -46.75 -20.42
C LEU A 735 9.42 -46.30 -18.97
#